data_662e2549cd5c73c18950dde69b45d5ef
#
_entry.id   662e2549cd5c73c18950dde69b45d5ef
#
_cell.length_a   1.000
_cell.length_b   1.000
_cell.length_c   1.000
_cell.angle_alpha   90.00
_cell.angle_beta   90.00
_cell.angle_gamma   90.00
#
_symmetry.space_group_name_H-M   'P 1'
#
loop_
_entity.id
_entity.type
_entity.pdbx_description
1 polymer ?
#
loop_
_entity_poly.entity_id
_entity_poly.type
_entity_poly.pdbx_seq_one_letter_code
_entity_poly.pdbx_strand_id
1 'polypeptide(L)'
;VNRTTLLQIGIIIVAATCIILQFPLFFVAVGQRIGYLYPIDYGEGPLLRQVQFLVQGGSIAALYGNPGAPPYLVVNYPPLYLLVTQLFATVTPVLFAGRLVSALAGIAAFIAIRFLADDDRDDPYANALRWLVACTWLVIPIVREWSGVMRVDMLGVALGLSGVLLAVRGKLSWGTILIVLGLLCKPTLIAAPLALLVLYASTPWRSSLRAITSGALVLVVSVVGITLGGGQLWLHLVQSNANGWDASLAKGFWREAVQVHWPLMLGTLVIAGAHLRHGKLLLTPAHRITTMAIAYTIGGMVVGVGIGKVGAYANYFLEWYAGMVWLLTIGVGWLWQLPDRKRWLAPALLALCSVGVARFYPLWSETYPKPYGMIEQQRPARVVVGSYGVWRDFDREGQILAANAVTARDLTSLIQQHGALVFTDVPGIAAQADAVAPMQVFEHRQLLDSGLWDQRPTLRQLANGQIPLVVLDYLGNWMTPESIDLIRTRYAQSGSRGSFDIYQPIAVGAPQTIDQPLGDLTLRSSALPPPIQRAAYEPGTILPVLLTIHGQGDQTPHQIHLALRDSNGQTYARSSQALFAGALTAADLAAGDLQHLQALAIPVSIGDGSFVITAQLDDTPAVTAATLTIQKGQGRVLGDAGQFAPEAFVQFVKSNGGYARWGWPLMPAMPFADMTLQCWQNGCIQRLPDGTIQSAPLGEWLRAATALLPAASDMDSYEFTHAIAIDDRFAGGEYTLADRARQDGATTIWLRRDALLLFAKDDTVTLGDGGARVLRLPGIPYRWPDLPK
;
A
#
# COMPACT_ATOMS: atom_id res chain seq x y z
N VAL A 1 2.91 16.17 -57.69
CA VAL A 1 3.50 15.59 -56.43
C VAL A 1 3.80 14.13 -56.70
N ASN A 2 5.05 13.71 -56.47
CA ASN A 2 5.49 12.34 -56.70
C ASN A 2 4.79 11.38 -55.72
N ARG A 3 4.48 10.13 -56.13
CA ARG A 3 3.83 9.09 -55.28
C ARG A 3 4.59 8.87 -53.95
N THR A 4 5.94 8.95 -53.96
CA THR A 4 6.77 8.85 -52.76
C THR A 4 6.49 10.00 -51.79
N THR A 5 6.35 11.23 -52.25
CA THR A 5 6.06 12.40 -51.42
C THR A 5 4.64 12.31 -50.78
N LEU A 6 3.64 11.83 -51.55
CA LEU A 6 2.31 11.60 -51.00
C LEU A 6 2.28 10.53 -49.91
N LEU A 7 3.05 9.45 -50.10
CA LEU A 7 3.20 8.41 -49.08
C LEU A 7 3.89 8.93 -47.81
N GLN A 8 4.95 9.73 -47.93
CA GLN A 8 5.64 10.35 -46.77
C GLN A 8 4.72 11.27 -45.99
N ILE A 9 3.94 12.11 -46.69
CA ILE A 9 2.93 12.99 -46.06
C ILE A 9 1.86 12.15 -45.36
N GLY A 10 1.36 11.09 -45.98
CA GLY A 10 0.40 10.18 -45.36
C GLY A 10 0.92 9.54 -44.09
N ILE A 11 2.16 9.03 -44.08
CA ILE A 11 2.80 8.47 -42.90
C ILE A 11 2.94 9.52 -41.77
N ILE A 12 3.38 10.73 -42.10
CA ILE A 12 3.50 11.82 -41.13
C ILE A 12 2.15 12.17 -40.53
N ILE A 13 1.11 12.29 -41.34
CA ILE A 13 -0.23 12.62 -40.87
C ILE A 13 -0.74 11.54 -39.91
N VAL A 14 -0.67 10.26 -40.28
CA VAL A 14 -1.12 9.16 -39.43
C VAL A 14 -0.34 9.11 -38.13
N ALA A 15 0.98 9.16 -38.20
CA ALA A 15 1.83 9.11 -37.03
C ALA A 15 1.66 10.32 -36.10
N ALA A 16 1.56 11.53 -36.68
CA ALA A 16 1.27 12.74 -35.91
C ALA A 16 -0.10 12.67 -35.24
N THR A 17 -1.12 12.20 -35.96
CA THR A 17 -2.48 12.02 -35.41
C THR A 17 -2.47 11.08 -34.21
N CYS A 18 -1.75 9.94 -34.28
CA CYS A 18 -1.62 8.99 -33.16
C CYS A 18 -0.99 9.65 -31.92
N ILE A 19 0.06 10.46 -32.08
CA ILE A 19 0.72 11.16 -30.96
C ILE A 19 -0.19 12.29 -30.43
N ILE A 20 -0.75 13.11 -31.32
CA ILE A 20 -1.56 14.28 -30.96
C ILE A 20 -2.84 13.84 -30.23
N LEU A 21 -3.48 12.75 -30.62
CA LEU A 21 -4.69 12.24 -29.94
C LEU A 21 -4.40 11.74 -28.53
N GLN A 22 -3.17 11.30 -28.24
CA GLN A 22 -2.80 10.82 -26.92
C GLN A 22 -2.24 11.92 -26.01
N PHE A 23 -1.74 13.01 -26.57
CA PHE A 23 -1.15 14.11 -25.82
C PHE A 23 -2.13 14.76 -24.80
N PRO A 24 -3.41 15.06 -25.13
CA PRO A 24 -4.36 15.58 -24.15
C PRO A 24 -4.64 14.62 -23.00
N LEU A 25 -4.47 13.30 -23.20
CA LEU A 25 -4.70 12.30 -22.16
C LEU A 25 -3.74 12.45 -20.98
N PHE A 26 -2.55 12.99 -21.21
CA PHE A 26 -1.65 13.35 -20.12
C PHE A 26 -2.31 14.35 -19.17
N PHE A 27 -2.89 15.43 -19.69
CA PHE A 27 -3.49 16.47 -18.87
C PHE A 27 -4.76 16.00 -18.16
N VAL A 28 -5.57 15.14 -18.81
CA VAL A 28 -6.77 14.57 -18.21
C VAL A 28 -6.39 13.64 -17.05
N ALA A 29 -5.51 12.68 -17.26
CA ALA A 29 -5.12 11.72 -16.23
C ALA A 29 -4.39 12.39 -15.05
N VAL A 30 -3.43 13.27 -15.36
CA VAL A 30 -2.68 14.00 -14.34
C VAL A 30 -3.62 14.94 -13.57
N GLY A 31 -4.56 15.62 -14.27
CA GLY A 31 -5.55 16.51 -13.65
C GLY A 31 -6.48 15.77 -12.68
N GLN A 32 -6.99 14.59 -13.07
CA GLN A 32 -7.82 13.75 -12.19
C GLN A 32 -7.06 13.35 -10.92
N ARG A 33 -5.80 12.94 -11.05
CA ARG A 33 -4.96 12.54 -9.91
C ARG A 33 -4.60 13.71 -9.01
N ILE A 34 -4.24 14.88 -9.58
CA ILE A 34 -3.95 16.08 -8.79
C ILE A 34 -5.16 16.50 -7.98
N GLY A 35 -6.37 16.44 -8.55
CA GLY A 35 -7.62 16.78 -7.88
C GLY A 35 -8.08 15.78 -6.83
N TYR A 36 -7.53 14.57 -6.80
CA TYR A 36 -7.90 13.55 -5.84
C TYR A 36 -7.25 13.82 -4.47
N LEU A 37 -8.06 13.87 -3.41
CA LEU A 37 -7.63 14.36 -2.10
C LEU A 37 -6.88 13.34 -1.24
N TYR A 38 -6.87 12.06 -1.63
CA TYR A 38 -6.32 10.97 -0.82
C TYR A 38 -5.09 10.33 -1.49
N PRO A 39 -4.24 9.60 -0.77
CA PRO A 39 -3.12 8.88 -1.37
C PRO A 39 -3.57 7.90 -2.45
N ILE A 40 -2.85 7.85 -3.56
CA ILE A 40 -3.10 6.95 -4.69
C ILE A 40 -2.22 5.71 -4.57
N ASP A 41 -1.02 5.85 -4.04
CA ASP A 41 -0.09 4.76 -3.83
C ASP A 41 0.51 4.79 -2.42
N TYR A 42 1.10 3.66 -2.00
CA TYR A 42 1.76 3.54 -0.69
C TYR A 42 2.79 4.65 -0.44
N GLY A 43 3.64 4.92 -1.42
CA GLY A 43 4.75 5.84 -1.21
C GLY A 43 4.37 7.32 -1.14
N GLU A 44 3.14 7.68 -1.52
CA GLU A 44 2.62 9.01 -1.22
C GLU A 44 2.39 9.20 0.29
N GLY A 45 2.06 8.11 1.02
CA GLY A 45 1.79 8.17 2.46
C GLY A 45 2.97 8.66 3.29
N PRO A 46 4.15 8.01 3.23
CA PRO A 46 5.35 8.50 3.91
C PRO A 46 5.73 9.92 3.51
N LEU A 47 5.71 10.26 2.22
CA LEU A 47 6.03 11.60 1.74
C LEU A 47 5.03 12.66 2.24
N LEU A 48 3.74 12.33 2.24
CA LEU A 48 2.68 13.18 2.81
C LEU A 48 3.01 13.54 4.26
N ARG A 49 3.28 12.53 5.10
CA ARG A 49 3.59 12.75 6.52
C ARG A 49 4.88 13.55 6.72
N GLN A 50 5.90 13.31 5.90
CA GLN A 50 7.16 14.04 5.95
C GLN A 50 6.97 15.53 5.62
N VAL A 51 6.19 15.85 4.59
CA VAL A 51 5.89 17.26 4.24
C VAL A 51 4.98 17.91 5.28
N GLN A 52 3.97 17.19 5.81
CA GLN A 52 3.15 17.70 6.92
C GLN A 52 4.00 18.08 8.13
N PHE A 53 4.96 17.20 8.51
CA PHE A 53 5.89 17.49 9.59
C PHE A 53 6.67 18.81 9.36
N LEU A 54 7.15 19.04 8.14
CA LEU A 54 7.85 20.29 7.79
C LEU A 54 6.92 21.51 7.80
N VAL A 55 5.69 21.37 7.30
CA VAL A 55 4.67 22.45 7.31
C VAL A 55 4.27 22.82 8.74
N GLN A 56 4.23 21.85 9.65
CA GLN A 56 3.95 22.05 11.08
C GLN A 56 5.15 22.63 11.86
N GLY A 57 6.23 23.02 11.18
CA GLY A 57 7.40 23.66 11.80
C GLY A 57 8.53 22.70 12.19
N GLY A 58 8.44 21.43 11.80
CA GLY A 58 9.52 20.47 11.99
C GLY A 58 10.78 20.86 11.20
N SER A 59 11.96 20.64 11.79
CA SER A 59 13.22 20.94 11.11
C SER A 59 13.64 19.82 10.16
N ILE A 60 14.43 20.15 9.14
CA ILE A 60 15.00 19.17 8.20
C ILE A 60 15.86 18.13 8.92
N ALA A 61 16.62 18.54 9.92
CA ALA A 61 17.46 17.62 10.71
C ALA A 61 16.59 16.65 11.53
N ALA A 62 15.52 17.14 12.16
CA ALA A 62 14.57 16.30 12.91
C ALA A 62 13.79 15.33 12.01
N LEU A 63 13.57 15.68 10.73
CA LEU A 63 12.99 14.79 9.74
C LEU A 63 13.81 13.48 9.58
N TYR A 64 15.14 13.57 9.67
CA TYR A 64 16.08 12.44 9.69
C TYR A 64 16.48 12.00 11.10
N GLY A 65 15.56 12.12 12.07
CA GLY A 65 15.78 11.74 13.45
C GLY A 65 15.72 10.23 13.70
N ASN A 66 15.53 9.84 14.96
CA ASN A 66 15.38 8.42 15.31
C ASN A 66 14.03 7.88 14.82
N PRO A 67 13.97 6.86 13.94
CA PRO A 67 12.72 6.27 13.47
C PRO A 67 11.93 5.53 14.56
N GLY A 68 12.58 5.16 15.68
CA GLY A 68 11.93 4.54 16.84
C GLY A 68 11.26 5.53 17.80
N ALA A 69 11.33 6.83 17.53
CA ALA A 69 10.70 7.89 18.33
C ALA A 69 9.67 8.69 17.50
N PRO A 70 8.65 9.29 18.13
CA PRO A 70 7.74 10.17 17.41
C PRO A 70 8.48 11.27 16.64
N PRO A 71 8.11 11.53 15.40
CA PRO A 71 6.93 11.10 14.63
C PRO A 71 7.08 9.76 13.86
N TYR A 72 8.04 8.90 14.21
CA TYR A 72 8.26 7.55 13.63
C TYR A 72 8.52 7.55 12.13
N LEU A 73 9.31 8.50 11.64
CA LEU A 73 9.57 8.67 10.21
C LEU A 73 10.81 7.90 9.76
N VAL A 74 10.68 7.17 8.65
CA VAL A 74 11.81 6.68 7.86
C VAL A 74 11.83 7.46 6.55
N VAL A 75 12.92 8.17 6.26
CA VAL A 75 13.03 9.08 5.12
C VAL A 75 14.01 8.54 4.09
N ASN A 76 13.50 7.85 3.09
CA ASN A 76 14.30 7.13 2.09
C ASN A 76 14.93 8.01 1.01
N TYR A 77 14.62 9.31 1.00
CA TYR A 77 15.06 10.26 -0.02
C TYR A 77 15.69 11.52 0.58
N PRO A 78 16.63 12.18 -0.14
CA PRO A 78 17.11 13.50 0.23
C PRO A 78 16.00 14.57 0.21
N PRO A 79 16.19 15.74 0.89
CA PRO A 79 15.09 16.61 1.27
C PRO A 79 14.53 17.52 0.17
N LEU A 80 15.20 17.66 -0.99
CA LEU A 80 14.86 18.75 -1.92
C LEU A 80 13.40 18.70 -2.41
N TYR A 81 12.91 17.51 -2.78
CA TYR A 81 11.51 17.38 -3.21
C TYR A 81 10.53 17.78 -2.10
N LEU A 82 10.83 17.38 -0.85
CA LEU A 82 9.99 17.70 0.30
C LEU A 82 9.95 19.21 0.55
N LEU A 83 11.10 19.89 0.45
CA LEU A 83 11.22 21.34 0.61
C LEU A 83 10.49 22.12 -0.50
N VAL A 84 10.64 21.67 -1.76
CA VAL A 84 9.90 22.29 -2.87
C VAL A 84 8.40 22.09 -2.69
N THR A 85 7.96 20.90 -2.29
CA THR A 85 6.54 20.62 -2.02
C THR A 85 6.03 21.45 -0.85
N GLN A 86 6.81 21.60 0.22
CA GLN A 86 6.46 22.41 1.39
C GLN A 86 6.13 23.87 0.99
N LEU A 87 6.89 24.47 0.06
CA LEU A 87 6.63 25.85 -0.39
C LEU A 87 5.21 25.99 -0.98
N PHE A 88 4.75 25.04 -1.77
CA PHE A 88 3.40 25.06 -2.33
C PHE A 88 2.35 24.62 -1.29
N ALA A 89 2.72 23.74 -0.37
CA ALA A 89 1.82 23.24 0.67
C ALA A 89 1.47 24.28 1.75
N THR A 90 2.11 25.45 1.76
CA THR A 90 1.71 26.58 2.61
C THR A 90 0.36 27.19 2.22
N VAL A 91 -0.08 27.00 0.97
CA VAL A 91 -1.29 27.60 0.41
C VAL A 91 -2.25 26.57 -0.22
N THR A 92 -1.84 25.30 -0.29
CA THR A 92 -2.65 24.22 -0.89
C THR A 92 -2.52 22.93 -0.06
N PRO A 93 -3.45 21.95 -0.19
CA PRO A 93 -3.27 20.64 0.42
C PRO A 93 -1.96 19.97 -0.02
N VAL A 94 -1.30 19.27 0.90
CA VAL A 94 0.04 18.69 0.67
C VAL A 94 0.09 17.74 -0.52
N LEU A 95 -0.89 16.84 -0.68
CA LEU A 95 -0.95 15.92 -1.83
C LEU A 95 -1.10 16.66 -3.15
N PHE A 96 -1.96 17.68 -3.17
CA PHE A 96 -2.12 18.55 -4.34
C PHE A 96 -0.78 19.22 -4.70
N ALA A 97 -0.10 19.82 -3.71
CA ALA A 97 1.20 20.49 -3.89
C ALA A 97 2.25 19.51 -4.47
N GLY A 98 2.40 18.32 -3.89
CA GLY A 98 3.38 17.34 -4.35
C GLY A 98 3.10 16.82 -5.76
N ARG A 99 1.84 16.54 -6.07
CA ARG A 99 1.43 16.12 -7.42
C ARG A 99 1.60 17.24 -8.45
N LEU A 100 1.29 18.46 -8.08
CA LEU A 100 1.53 19.64 -8.93
C LEU A 100 3.02 19.80 -9.25
N VAL A 101 3.91 19.67 -8.25
CA VAL A 101 5.37 19.69 -8.44
C VAL A 101 5.80 18.59 -9.43
N SER A 102 5.28 17.37 -9.27
CA SER A 102 5.59 16.25 -10.18
C SER A 102 5.08 16.52 -11.61
N ALA A 103 3.88 17.08 -11.77
CA ALA A 103 3.31 17.40 -13.07
C ALA A 103 4.09 18.50 -13.81
N LEU A 104 4.42 19.59 -13.12
CA LEU A 104 5.22 20.67 -13.66
C LEU A 104 6.62 20.17 -14.05
N ALA A 105 7.20 19.25 -13.25
CA ALA A 105 8.47 18.62 -13.56
C ALA A 105 8.39 17.73 -14.80
N GLY A 106 7.31 16.97 -15.00
CA GLY A 106 7.08 16.18 -16.21
C GLY A 106 7.05 17.03 -17.47
N ILE A 107 6.38 18.20 -17.41
CA ILE A 107 6.35 19.18 -18.50
C ILE A 107 7.73 19.84 -18.70
N ALA A 108 8.42 20.20 -17.61
CA ALA A 108 9.76 20.78 -17.70
C ALA A 108 10.76 19.80 -18.35
N ALA A 109 10.69 18.52 -18.05
CA ALA A 109 11.49 17.49 -18.69
C ALA A 109 11.19 17.39 -20.19
N PHE A 110 9.92 17.41 -20.60
CA PHE A 110 9.50 17.48 -22.01
C PHE A 110 10.13 18.68 -22.75
N ILE A 111 10.03 19.86 -22.15
CA ILE A 111 10.58 21.09 -22.69
C ILE A 111 12.11 20.99 -22.80
N ALA A 112 12.78 20.50 -21.76
CA ALA A 112 14.23 20.31 -21.77
C ALA A 112 14.68 19.34 -22.87
N ILE A 113 14.02 18.19 -23.04
CA ILE A 113 14.29 17.22 -24.12
C ILE A 113 14.17 17.89 -25.48
N ARG A 114 13.10 18.66 -25.68
CA ARG A 114 12.88 19.35 -26.96
C ARG A 114 14.00 20.32 -27.28
N PHE A 115 14.41 21.17 -26.32
CA PHE A 115 15.45 22.16 -26.52
C PHE A 115 16.90 21.61 -26.51
N LEU A 116 17.13 20.45 -25.92
CA LEU A 116 18.38 19.70 -26.01
C LEU A 116 18.60 19.10 -27.40
N ALA A 117 17.55 18.98 -28.19
CA ALA A 117 17.62 18.49 -29.58
C ALA A 117 17.66 19.63 -30.63
N ASP A 118 17.84 20.88 -30.21
CA ASP A 118 17.96 22.02 -31.14
C ASP A 118 19.25 21.88 -32.01
N ASP A 119 19.10 22.32 -33.24
CA ASP A 119 20.18 22.43 -34.24
C ASP A 119 20.16 23.88 -34.78
N ASP A 120 21.32 24.43 -35.09
CA ASP A 120 21.49 25.80 -35.58
C ASP A 120 20.84 26.04 -36.97
N ARG A 121 20.19 25.01 -37.53
CA ARG A 121 19.51 25.07 -38.82
C ARG A 121 18.01 25.34 -38.65
N ASP A 122 17.56 26.47 -39.14
CA ASP A 122 16.15 26.90 -39.13
C ASP A 122 15.30 26.18 -40.20
N ASP A 123 15.11 24.86 -40.08
CA ASP A 123 14.12 24.15 -40.89
C ASP A 123 12.82 23.96 -40.11
N PRO A 124 11.73 24.66 -40.48
CA PRO A 124 10.46 24.59 -39.74
C PRO A 124 9.85 23.20 -39.71
N TYR A 125 10.06 22.38 -40.74
CA TYR A 125 9.56 21.01 -40.79
C TYR A 125 10.32 20.08 -39.84
N ALA A 126 11.66 20.18 -39.85
CA ALA A 126 12.49 19.46 -38.87
C ALA A 126 12.15 19.83 -37.45
N ASN A 127 11.90 21.13 -37.20
CA ASN A 127 11.49 21.64 -35.91
C ASN A 127 10.11 21.08 -35.47
N ALA A 128 9.12 21.06 -36.37
CA ALA A 128 7.80 20.45 -36.11
C ALA A 128 7.88 18.96 -35.78
N LEU A 129 8.72 18.20 -36.52
CA LEU A 129 8.93 16.79 -36.27
C LEU A 129 9.60 16.54 -34.91
N ARG A 130 10.57 17.39 -34.51
CA ARG A 130 11.18 17.32 -33.17
C ARG A 130 10.17 17.53 -32.06
N TRP A 131 9.24 18.49 -32.20
CA TRP A 131 8.16 18.67 -31.23
C TRP A 131 7.27 17.44 -31.13
N LEU A 132 6.87 16.85 -32.26
CA LEU A 132 6.04 15.65 -32.30
C LEU A 132 6.73 14.46 -31.61
N VAL A 133 8.03 14.22 -31.88
CA VAL A 133 8.74 13.11 -31.22
C VAL A 133 8.97 13.41 -29.73
N ALA A 134 9.26 14.64 -29.33
CA ALA A 134 9.40 15.01 -27.94
C ALA A 134 8.08 14.79 -27.15
N CYS A 135 6.89 14.99 -27.77
CA CYS A 135 5.60 14.70 -27.16
C CYS A 135 5.48 13.24 -26.69
N THR A 136 6.23 12.29 -27.29
CA THR A 136 6.22 10.89 -26.86
C THR A 136 6.61 10.72 -25.39
N TRP A 137 7.43 11.63 -24.84
CA TRP A 137 7.75 11.63 -23.42
C TRP A 137 6.50 11.69 -22.53
N LEU A 138 5.59 12.64 -22.75
CA LEU A 138 4.37 12.80 -21.94
C LEU A 138 3.34 11.69 -22.18
N VAL A 139 3.46 10.98 -23.29
CA VAL A 139 2.55 9.89 -23.67
C VAL A 139 2.97 8.55 -23.06
N ILE A 140 4.25 8.36 -22.73
CA ILE A 140 4.75 7.13 -22.08
C ILE A 140 3.99 6.92 -20.77
N PRO A 141 3.33 5.74 -20.53
CA PRO A 141 2.44 5.50 -19.40
C PRO A 141 3.07 5.82 -18.06
N ILE A 142 4.29 5.33 -17.80
CA ILE A 142 4.98 5.57 -16.51
C ILE A 142 5.29 7.06 -16.27
N VAL A 143 5.57 7.83 -17.32
CA VAL A 143 5.78 9.27 -17.21
C VAL A 143 4.51 9.98 -16.81
N ARG A 144 3.39 9.61 -17.43
CA ARG A 144 2.07 10.14 -17.12
C ARG A 144 1.66 9.78 -15.70
N GLU A 145 1.88 8.53 -15.29
CA GLU A 145 1.58 8.04 -13.95
C GLU A 145 2.39 8.79 -12.90
N TRP A 146 3.71 8.86 -13.05
CA TRP A 146 4.61 9.53 -12.10
C TRP A 146 4.48 11.06 -12.10
N SER A 147 3.97 11.65 -13.18
CA SER A 147 3.61 13.08 -13.20
C SER A 147 2.34 13.38 -12.41
N GLY A 148 1.47 12.37 -12.17
CA GLY A 148 0.21 12.53 -11.43
C GLY A 148 0.28 12.14 -9.97
N VAL A 149 1.41 11.69 -9.44
CA VAL A 149 1.58 11.25 -8.06
C VAL A 149 2.67 12.04 -7.33
N MET A 150 2.55 12.13 -6.01
CA MET A 150 3.53 12.82 -5.15
C MET A 150 4.77 11.95 -4.99
N ARG A 151 5.73 12.08 -5.95
CA ARG A 151 6.97 11.29 -6.00
C ARG A 151 8.17 12.15 -6.38
N VAL A 152 9.31 11.81 -5.80
CA VAL A 152 10.57 12.57 -5.92
C VAL A 152 11.19 12.53 -7.32
N ASP A 153 10.86 11.51 -8.12
CA ASP A 153 11.55 11.14 -9.36
C ASP A 153 11.43 12.21 -10.44
N MET A 154 10.21 12.70 -10.71
CA MET A 154 9.96 13.62 -11.82
C MET A 154 10.71 14.92 -11.65
N LEU A 155 10.76 15.48 -10.43
CA LEU A 155 11.51 16.69 -10.15
C LEU A 155 13.02 16.45 -10.38
N GLY A 156 13.55 15.32 -9.92
CA GLY A 156 14.96 14.97 -10.12
C GLY A 156 15.34 14.84 -11.60
N VAL A 157 14.52 14.14 -12.40
CA VAL A 157 14.73 14.00 -13.86
C VAL A 157 14.65 15.37 -14.56
N ALA A 158 13.67 16.19 -14.20
CA ALA A 158 13.54 17.54 -14.79
C ALA A 158 14.73 18.45 -14.47
N LEU A 159 15.21 18.44 -13.22
CA LEU A 159 16.41 19.18 -12.82
C LEU A 159 17.65 18.67 -13.53
N GLY A 160 17.81 17.35 -13.66
CA GLY A 160 18.91 16.73 -14.40
C GLY A 160 18.95 17.18 -15.88
N LEU A 161 17.83 17.03 -16.60
CA LEU A 161 17.73 17.45 -18.01
C LEU A 161 17.88 18.96 -18.19
N SER A 162 17.28 19.77 -17.33
CA SER A 162 17.42 21.22 -17.35
C SER A 162 18.85 21.65 -17.03
N GLY A 163 19.53 20.92 -16.14
CA GLY A 163 20.93 21.13 -15.83
C GLY A 163 21.83 20.85 -17.03
N VAL A 164 21.60 19.75 -17.75
CA VAL A 164 22.29 19.42 -18.99
C VAL A 164 22.03 20.53 -20.03
N LEU A 165 20.80 21.00 -20.18
CA LEU A 165 20.45 22.08 -21.12
C LEU A 165 21.20 23.38 -20.82
N LEU A 166 21.25 23.80 -19.56
CA LEU A 166 21.99 25.01 -19.15
C LEU A 166 23.50 24.84 -19.40
N ALA A 167 24.04 23.68 -19.08
CA ALA A 167 25.46 23.38 -19.29
C ALA A 167 25.85 23.46 -20.79
N VAL A 168 25.04 22.86 -21.67
CA VAL A 168 25.21 22.94 -23.13
C VAL A 168 25.14 24.37 -23.65
N ARG A 169 24.27 25.21 -23.05
CA ARG A 169 24.13 26.65 -23.37
C ARG A 169 25.23 27.53 -22.74
N GLY A 170 26.33 26.95 -22.27
CA GLY A 170 27.49 27.70 -21.74
C GLY A 170 27.41 28.07 -20.26
N LYS A 171 26.31 27.76 -19.55
CA LYS A 171 26.13 28.02 -18.11
C LYS A 171 26.54 26.81 -17.27
N LEU A 172 27.78 26.33 -17.43
CA LEU A 172 28.25 25.05 -16.94
C LEU A 172 28.08 24.89 -15.42
N SER A 173 28.45 25.91 -14.61
CA SER A 173 28.31 25.85 -13.15
C SER A 173 26.84 25.74 -12.71
N TRP A 174 25.94 26.54 -13.30
CA TRP A 174 24.51 26.47 -13.00
C TRP A 174 23.91 25.12 -13.44
N GLY A 175 24.35 24.60 -14.60
CA GLY A 175 23.94 23.26 -15.05
C GLY A 175 24.35 22.18 -14.05
N THR A 176 25.59 22.23 -13.55
CA THR A 176 26.08 21.28 -12.54
C THR A 176 25.31 21.39 -11.22
N ILE A 177 25.04 22.63 -10.76
CA ILE A 177 24.22 22.84 -9.54
C ILE A 177 22.84 22.20 -9.71
N LEU A 178 22.14 22.42 -10.84
CA LEU A 178 20.83 21.82 -11.06
C LEU A 178 20.89 20.28 -11.08
N ILE A 179 21.94 19.68 -11.65
CA ILE A 179 22.12 18.24 -11.64
C ILE A 179 22.31 17.72 -10.20
N VAL A 180 23.12 18.42 -9.37
CA VAL A 180 23.28 18.07 -7.95
C VAL A 180 21.98 18.22 -7.20
N LEU A 181 21.18 19.25 -7.47
CA LEU A 181 19.84 19.41 -6.90
C LEU A 181 18.93 18.24 -7.33
N GLY A 182 19.04 17.73 -8.55
CA GLY A 182 18.37 16.51 -8.98
C GLY A 182 18.78 15.28 -8.15
N LEU A 183 20.07 15.12 -7.84
CA LEU A 183 20.57 14.08 -6.94
C LEU A 183 20.07 14.27 -5.49
N LEU A 184 19.84 15.51 -5.05
CA LEU A 184 19.19 15.82 -3.76
C LEU A 184 17.67 15.58 -3.76
N CYS A 185 17.06 15.19 -4.87
CA CYS A 185 15.74 14.54 -4.91
C CYS A 185 15.90 13.03 -4.80
N LYS A 186 16.79 12.42 -5.61
CA LYS A 186 17.02 10.97 -5.66
C LYS A 186 18.44 10.65 -6.09
N PRO A 187 19.29 10.08 -5.22
CA PRO A 187 20.72 9.87 -5.51
C PRO A 187 20.99 8.91 -6.67
N THR A 188 20.04 8.06 -7.03
CA THR A 188 20.17 7.09 -8.13
C THR A 188 20.01 7.70 -9.53
N LEU A 189 19.67 8.98 -9.67
CA LEU A 189 19.49 9.66 -10.96
C LEU A 189 20.85 10.04 -11.57
N ILE A 190 21.60 9.05 -12.07
CA ILE A 190 22.97 9.22 -12.55
C ILE A 190 23.10 9.50 -14.04
N ALA A 191 22.01 9.45 -14.82
CA ALA A 191 22.08 9.65 -16.27
C ALA A 191 22.54 11.08 -16.66
N ALA A 192 22.02 12.09 -15.97
CA ALA A 192 22.44 13.48 -16.18
C ALA A 192 23.92 13.74 -15.79
N PRO A 193 24.45 13.26 -14.65
CA PRO A 193 25.87 13.25 -14.36
C PRO A 193 26.73 12.62 -15.48
N LEU A 194 26.33 11.43 -16.00
CA LEU A 194 27.09 10.77 -17.06
C LEU A 194 27.10 11.57 -18.37
N ALA A 195 25.98 12.16 -18.75
CA ALA A 195 25.95 13.08 -19.90
C ALA A 195 26.86 14.30 -19.68
N LEU A 196 26.92 14.84 -18.47
CA LEU A 196 27.76 15.97 -18.10
C LEU A 196 29.25 15.64 -18.18
N LEU A 197 29.66 14.40 -17.87
CA LEU A 197 31.05 13.95 -18.05
C LEU A 197 31.54 14.07 -19.51
N VAL A 198 30.66 13.77 -20.48
CA VAL A 198 30.97 13.97 -21.90
C VAL A 198 31.25 15.45 -22.22
N LEU A 199 30.47 16.34 -21.62
CA LEU A 199 30.65 17.78 -21.76
C LEU A 199 31.97 18.24 -21.12
N TYR A 200 32.28 17.77 -19.90
CA TYR A 200 33.53 18.10 -19.22
C TYR A 200 34.75 17.63 -20.00
N ALA A 201 34.73 16.43 -20.60
CA ALA A 201 35.82 15.93 -21.44
C ALA A 201 36.11 16.83 -22.66
N SER A 202 35.12 17.61 -23.11
CA SER A 202 35.23 18.52 -24.28
C SER A 202 35.35 20.00 -23.91
N THR A 203 35.46 20.33 -22.61
CA THR A 203 35.47 21.70 -22.06
C THR A 203 36.86 21.97 -21.40
N PRO A 204 37.36 23.23 -21.41
CA PRO A 204 38.62 23.56 -20.73
C PRO A 204 38.57 23.17 -19.24
N TRP A 205 39.57 22.48 -18.72
CA TRP A 205 39.62 21.88 -17.40
C TRP A 205 39.28 22.86 -16.24
N ARG A 206 39.73 24.13 -16.38
CA ARG A 206 39.45 25.19 -15.38
C ARG A 206 37.96 25.49 -15.25
N SER A 207 37.21 25.46 -16.35
CA SER A 207 35.75 25.66 -16.35
C SER A 207 35.03 24.43 -15.77
N SER A 208 35.47 23.24 -16.10
CA SER A 208 34.99 21.99 -15.55
C SER A 208 35.23 21.93 -14.03
N LEU A 209 36.44 22.30 -13.58
CA LEU A 209 36.77 22.33 -12.15
C LEU A 209 35.87 23.30 -11.38
N ARG A 210 35.69 24.55 -11.90
CA ARG A 210 34.79 25.52 -11.28
C ARG A 210 33.34 25.00 -11.15
N ALA A 211 32.86 24.32 -12.18
CA ALA A 211 31.53 23.76 -12.17
C ALA A 211 31.41 22.62 -11.14
N ILE A 212 32.38 21.71 -11.13
CA ILE A 212 32.43 20.59 -10.15
C ILE A 212 32.49 21.15 -8.71
N THR A 213 33.36 22.13 -8.44
CA THR A 213 33.46 22.73 -7.08
C THR A 213 32.17 23.43 -6.67
N SER A 214 31.46 24.08 -7.60
CA SER A 214 30.16 24.70 -7.32
C SER A 214 29.10 23.65 -6.92
N GLY A 215 29.01 22.56 -7.65
CA GLY A 215 28.10 21.45 -7.32
C GLY A 215 28.48 20.74 -6.03
N ALA A 216 29.77 20.46 -5.84
CA ALA A 216 30.28 19.84 -4.62
C ALA A 216 29.98 20.68 -3.37
N LEU A 217 30.12 22.01 -3.48
CA LEU A 217 29.79 22.93 -2.40
C LEU A 217 28.31 22.81 -1.98
N VAL A 218 27.38 22.77 -2.93
CA VAL A 218 25.93 22.59 -2.65
C VAL A 218 25.68 21.26 -1.95
N LEU A 219 26.29 20.17 -2.43
CA LEU A 219 26.14 18.86 -1.82
C LEU A 219 26.69 18.83 -0.40
N VAL A 220 27.92 19.33 -0.19
CA VAL A 220 28.60 19.35 1.11
C VAL A 220 27.82 20.20 2.11
N VAL A 221 27.39 21.41 1.73
CA VAL A 221 26.60 22.28 2.61
C VAL A 221 25.29 21.59 3.02
N SER A 222 24.61 20.91 2.07
CA SER A 222 23.36 20.19 2.36
C SER A 222 23.59 19.03 3.33
N VAL A 223 24.57 18.17 3.08
CA VAL A 223 24.89 17.01 3.92
C VAL A 223 25.39 17.44 5.31
N VAL A 224 26.34 18.36 5.36
CA VAL A 224 26.90 18.86 6.63
C VAL A 224 25.84 19.58 7.46
N GLY A 225 25.02 20.44 6.82
CA GLY A 225 23.95 21.17 7.52
C GLY A 225 22.94 20.25 8.21
N ILE A 226 22.50 19.19 7.53
CA ILE A 226 21.57 18.20 8.10
C ILE A 226 22.24 17.38 9.20
N THR A 227 23.48 16.94 8.99
CA THR A 227 24.20 16.10 9.95
C THR A 227 24.55 16.87 11.23
N LEU A 228 25.04 18.11 11.11
CA LEU A 228 25.32 18.98 12.27
C LEU A 228 24.03 19.33 13.04
N GLY A 229 22.88 19.35 12.38
CA GLY A 229 21.57 19.50 13.02
C GLY A 229 21.07 18.25 13.74
N GLY A 230 21.84 17.15 13.75
CA GLY A 230 21.49 15.87 14.40
C GLY A 230 20.78 14.87 13.51
N GLY A 231 20.68 15.12 12.20
CA GLY A 231 20.06 14.18 11.24
C GLY A 231 20.93 12.95 10.96
N GLN A 232 20.32 11.77 11.00
CA GLN A 232 20.96 10.47 10.77
C GLN A 232 20.90 10.07 9.29
N LEU A 233 21.49 10.87 8.39
CA LEU A 233 21.40 10.67 6.93
C LEU A 233 21.84 9.29 6.47
N TRP A 234 22.87 8.71 7.08
CA TRP A 234 23.35 7.37 6.71
C TRP A 234 22.31 6.30 6.99
N LEU A 235 21.65 6.35 8.16
CA LEU A 235 20.57 5.43 8.51
C LEU A 235 19.43 5.53 7.49
N HIS A 236 18.95 6.76 7.21
CA HIS A 236 17.79 6.99 6.37
C HIS A 236 18.03 6.82 4.87
N LEU A 237 19.17 7.27 4.35
CA LEU A 237 19.41 7.26 2.90
C LEU A 237 20.15 6.01 2.41
N VAL A 238 20.91 5.33 3.28
CA VAL A 238 21.72 4.17 2.89
C VAL A 238 21.21 2.90 3.53
N GLN A 239 21.15 2.83 4.86
CA GLN A 239 20.81 1.59 5.56
C GLN A 239 19.35 1.18 5.35
N SER A 240 18.39 2.13 5.46
CA SER A 240 16.97 1.86 5.19
C SER A 240 16.67 1.56 3.72
N ASN A 241 17.62 1.80 2.83
CA ASN A 241 17.54 1.50 1.42
C ASN A 241 18.33 0.27 0.98
N ALA A 242 18.98 -0.45 1.90
CA ALA A 242 19.80 -1.64 1.61
C ALA A 242 18.92 -2.91 1.43
N ASN A 243 17.89 -2.82 0.61
CA ASN A 243 16.94 -3.92 0.37
C ASN A 243 17.55 -4.99 -0.51
N GLY A 244 17.08 -6.24 -0.33
CA GLY A 244 17.45 -7.36 -1.18
C GLY A 244 17.15 -7.10 -2.67
N TRP A 245 17.93 -7.73 -3.55
CA TRP A 245 17.76 -7.66 -5.00
C TRP A 245 17.32 -9.01 -5.54
N ASP A 246 16.25 -9.04 -6.33
CA ASP A 246 15.64 -10.23 -6.92
C ASP A 246 15.78 -10.21 -8.45
N ALA A 247 16.47 -11.21 -8.97
CA ALA A 247 16.69 -11.37 -10.41
C ALA A 247 15.39 -11.67 -11.18
N SER A 248 14.44 -12.36 -10.57
CA SER A 248 13.16 -12.70 -11.20
C SER A 248 12.30 -11.45 -11.41
N LEU A 249 12.27 -10.58 -10.41
CA LEU A 249 11.62 -9.27 -10.45
C LEU A 249 12.24 -8.38 -11.52
N ALA A 250 13.58 -8.26 -11.53
CA ALA A 250 14.29 -7.51 -12.56
C ALA A 250 13.98 -8.02 -13.96
N LYS A 251 14.06 -9.35 -14.17
CA LYS A 251 13.78 -10.00 -15.46
C LYS A 251 12.33 -9.75 -15.91
N GLY A 252 11.38 -9.76 -14.98
CA GLY A 252 9.97 -9.47 -15.25
C GLY A 252 9.80 -8.07 -15.84
N PHE A 253 10.26 -7.04 -15.14
CA PHE A 253 10.17 -5.64 -15.58
C PHE A 253 10.93 -5.37 -16.89
N TRP A 254 12.15 -5.91 -17.04
CA TRP A 254 12.90 -5.75 -18.28
C TRP A 254 12.24 -6.42 -19.47
N ARG A 255 11.72 -7.65 -19.29
CA ARG A 255 10.97 -8.36 -20.35
C ARG A 255 9.78 -7.53 -20.80
N GLU A 256 9.04 -7.00 -19.87
CA GLU A 256 7.88 -6.15 -20.16
C GLU A 256 8.28 -4.85 -20.86
N ALA A 257 9.30 -4.13 -20.33
CA ALA A 257 9.81 -2.93 -20.94
C ALA A 257 10.26 -3.16 -22.40
N VAL A 258 10.93 -4.30 -22.67
CA VAL A 258 11.32 -4.69 -24.02
C VAL A 258 10.11 -5.01 -24.89
N GLN A 259 9.16 -5.81 -24.41
CA GLN A 259 7.96 -6.19 -25.17
C GLN A 259 7.13 -4.97 -25.56
N VAL A 260 7.02 -4.00 -24.69
CA VAL A 260 6.21 -2.79 -24.89
C VAL A 260 6.95 -1.76 -25.73
N HIS A 261 8.21 -1.47 -25.37
CA HIS A 261 8.95 -0.31 -25.90
C HIS A 261 9.95 -0.65 -27.00
N TRP A 262 9.98 -1.90 -27.52
CA TRP A 262 10.94 -2.28 -28.57
C TRP A 262 10.99 -1.32 -29.78
N PRO A 263 9.87 -0.66 -30.22
CA PRO A 263 9.98 0.26 -31.35
C PRO A 263 10.82 1.50 -31.01
N LEU A 264 10.67 2.05 -29.80
CA LEU A 264 11.53 3.16 -29.35
C LEU A 264 12.98 2.72 -29.20
N MET A 265 13.20 1.51 -28.66
CA MET A 265 14.55 0.95 -28.53
C MET A 265 15.22 0.74 -29.87
N LEU A 266 14.49 0.19 -30.85
CA LEU A 266 15.03 0.01 -32.22
C LEU A 266 15.43 1.34 -32.84
N GLY A 267 14.55 2.35 -32.79
CA GLY A 267 14.87 3.68 -33.27
C GLY A 267 16.12 4.28 -32.58
N THR A 268 16.17 4.15 -31.25
CA THR A 268 17.33 4.60 -30.46
C THR A 268 18.64 3.91 -30.87
N LEU A 269 18.59 2.58 -31.02
CA LEU A 269 19.78 1.80 -31.43
C LEU A 269 20.26 2.18 -32.84
N VAL A 270 19.34 2.41 -33.78
CA VAL A 270 19.67 2.85 -35.15
C VAL A 270 20.36 4.22 -35.13
N ILE A 271 19.80 5.19 -34.40
CA ILE A 271 20.38 6.55 -34.33
C ILE A 271 21.74 6.52 -33.61
N ALA A 272 21.81 5.82 -32.46
CA ALA A 272 23.08 5.68 -31.73
C ALA A 272 24.16 4.98 -32.57
N GLY A 273 23.83 3.86 -33.22
CA GLY A 273 24.74 3.11 -34.07
C GLY A 273 25.23 3.92 -35.28
N ALA A 274 24.35 4.70 -35.91
CA ALA A 274 24.76 5.61 -37.00
C ALA A 274 25.74 6.69 -36.50
N HIS A 275 25.47 7.25 -35.27
CA HIS A 275 26.34 8.26 -34.67
C HIS A 275 27.72 7.71 -34.27
N LEU A 276 27.77 6.52 -33.64
CA LEU A 276 29.01 5.93 -33.16
C LEU A 276 30.05 5.62 -34.30
N ARG A 277 29.59 5.55 -35.55
CA ARG A 277 30.48 5.39 -36.72
C ARG A 277 31.44 6.56 -36.92
N HIS A 278 31.14 7.73 -36.33
CA HIS A 278 32.03 8.91 -36.43
C HIS A 278 33.31 8.79 -35.58
N GLY A 279 33.42 7.79 -34.69
CA GLY A 279 34.61 7.45 -33.94
C GLY A 279 35.25 8.64 -33.18
N LYS A 280 36.46 9.06 -33.59
CA LYS A 280 37.20 10.16 -32.93
C LYS A 280 36.49 11.53 -32.94
N LEU A 281 35.50 11.71 -33.78
CA LEU A 281 34.73 12.98 -33.88
C LEU A 281 33.61 13.12 -32.83
N LEU A 282 33.32 12.11 -32.00
CA LEU A 282 32.23 12.07 -31.06
C LEU A 282 32.21 13.21 -30.03
N LEU A 283 33.38 13.75 -29.67
CA LEU A 283 33.51 14.87 -28.74
C LEU A 283 33.59 16.26 -29.43
N THR A 284 33.52 16.32 -30.75
CA THR A 284 33.50 17.61 -31.47
C THR A 284 32.16 18.34 -31.21
N PRO A 285 32.11 19.68 -31.31
CA PRO A 285 30.90 20.46 -31.11
C PRO A 285 29.68 19.93 -31.89
N ALA A 286 29.90 19.47 -33.15
CA ALA A 286 28.88 18.95 -34.04
C ALA A 286 28.25 17.61 -33.56
N HIS A 287 28.98 16.81 -32.81
CA HIS A 287 28.57 15.45 -32.42
C HIS A 287 28.33 15.30 -30.91
N ARG A 288 28.83 16.24 -30.12
CA ARG A 288 28.84 16.21 -28.63
C ARG A 288 27.46 16.00 -28.02
N ILE A 289 26.43 16.72 -28.51
CA ILE A 289 25.05 16.64 -27.93
C ILE A 289 24.48 15.22 -28.10
N THR A 290 24.67 14.61 -29.29
CA THR A 290 24.22 13.24 -29.52
C THR A 290 25.02 12.24 -28.68
N THR A 291 26.32 12.44 -28.49
CA THR A 291 27.14 11.62 -27.58
C THR A 291 26.66 11.73 -26.12
N MET A 292 26.29 12.94 -25.66
CA MET A 292 25.69 13.17 -24.35
C MET A 292 24.34 12.45 -24.20
N ALA A 293 23.50 12.48 -25.24
CA ALA A 293 22.24 11.77 -25.23
C ALA A 293 22.41 10.25 -25.14
N ILE A 294 23.43 9.69 -25.82
CA ILE A 294 23.81 8.28 -25.71
C ILE A 294 24.27 7.97 -24.27
N ALA A 295 25.17 8.79 -23.71
CA ALA A 295 25.66 8.61 -22.34
C ALA A 295 24.52 8.69 -21.32
N TYR A 296 23.57 9.61 -21.50
CA TYR A 296 22.36 9.71 -20.67
C TYR A 296 21.49 8.44 -20.77
N THR A 297 21.28 7.95 -21.99
CA THR A 297 20.48 6.72 -22.21
C THR A 297 21.13 5.50 -21.54
N ILE A 298 22.46 5.36 -21.66
CA ILE A 298 23.22 4.29 -21.00
C ILE A 298 23.12 4.44 -19.48
N GLY A 299 23.26 5.65 -18.95
CA GLY A 299 23.08 5.93 -17.52
C GLY A 299 21.70 5.51 -17.01
N GLY A 300 20.65 5.84 -17.75
CA GLY A 300 19.29 5.40 -17.43
C GLY A 300 19.12 3.88 -17.49
N MET A 301 19.77 3.19 -18.42
CA MET A 301 19.80 1.71 -18.45
C MET A 301 20.47 1.12 -17.21
N VAL A 302 21.61 1.71 -16.79
CA VAL A 302 22.32 1.26 -15.58
C VAL A 302 21.43 1.41 -14.35
N VAL A 303 20.73 2.54 -14.20
CA VAL A 303 19.74 2.75 -13.13
C VAL A 303 18.64 1.71 -13.21
N GLY A 304 18.17 1.39 -14.42
CA GLY A 304 17.14 0.38 -14.67
C GLY A 304 17.52 -1.03 -14.19
N VAL A 305 18.81 -1.37 -14.03
CA VAL A 305 19.22 -2.64 -13.40
C VAL A 305 18.82 -2.71 -11.94
N GLY A 306 18.74 -1.56 -11.26
CA GLY A 306 18.29 -1.45 -9.89
C GLY A 306 16.81 -1.80 -9.66
N ILE A 307 16.03 -2.04 -10.72
CA ILE A 307 14.59 -2.38 -10.60
C ILE A 307 14.33 -3.74 -9.93
N GLY A 308 15.33 -4.61 -9.86
CA GLY A 308 15.27 -5.85 -9.08
C GLY A 308 15.29 -5.65 -7.56
N LYS A 309 15.54 -4.45 -7.07
CA LYS A 309 15.50 -4.13 -5.66
C LYS A 309 14.08 -4.28 -5.11
N VAL A 310 13.89 -4.95 -3.98
CA VAL A 310 12.60 -5.09 -3.31
C VAL A 310 12.04 -3.70 -3.00
N GLY A 311 10.79 -3.44 -3.41
CA GLY A 311 10.15 -2.13 -3.33
C GLY A 311 10.47 -1.17 -4.49
N ALA A 312 11.29 -1.57 -5.47
CA ALA A 312 11.48 -0.81 -6.70
C ALA A 312 10.28 -0.99 -7.66
N TYR A 313 10.09 -0.01 -8.54
CA TYR A 313 9.02 0.01 -9.52
C TYR A 313 9.49 0.61 -10.84
N ALA A 314 8.64 0.63 -11.88
CA ALA A 314 9.01 1.06 -13.23
C ALA A 314 9.56 2.50 -13.34
N ASN A 315 9.46 3.31 -12.31
CA ASN A 315 10.10 4.63 -12.21
C ASN A 315 11.63 4.60 -12.37
N TYR A 316 12.26 3.44 -12.15
CA TYR A 316 13.69 3.24 -12.46
C TYR A 316 14.01 3.34 -13.95
N PHE A 317 13.04 3.26 -14.85
CA PHE A 317 13.21 3.44 -16.29
C PHE A 317 13.01 4.88 -16.76
N LEU A 318 12.62 5.84 -15.92
CA LEU A 318 12.31 7.21 -16.34
C LEU A 318 13.47 7.90 -17.05
N GLU A 319 14.68 7.82 -16.50
CA GLU A 319 15.86 8.40 -17.16
C GLU A 319 16.17 7.70 -18.50
N TRP A 320 15.99 6.39 -18.56
CA TRP A 320 16.19 5.64 -19.80
C TRP A 320 15.24 6.06 -20.89
N TYR A 321 13.94 6.23 -20.56
CA TYR A 321 12.94 6.72 -21.50
C TYR A 321 13.23 8.16 -21.94
N ALA A 322 13.66 9.02 -21.03
CA ALA A 322 14.06 10.39 -21.35
C ALA A 322 15.22 10.43 -22.33
N GLY A 323 16.23 9.58 -22.11
CA GLY A 323 17.39 9.43 -23.00
C GLY A 323 17.00 8.93 -24.40
N MET A 324 16.13 7.91 -24.48
CA MET A 324 15.60 7.40 -25.75
C MET A 324 14.85 8.50 -26.51
N VAL A 325 13.92 9.20 -25.86
CA VAL A 325 13.15 10.27 -26.51
C VAL A 325 14.05 11.41 -26.95
N TRP A 326 15.06 11.76 -26.15
CA TRP A 326 16.05 12.77 -26.55
C TRP A 326 16.81 12.36 -27.81
N LEU A 327 17.37 11.14 -27.89
CA LEU A 327 18.05 10.60 -29.09
C LEU A 327 17.11 10.55 -30.30
N LEU A 328 15.88 10.10 -30.14
CA LEU A 328 14.90 10.03 -31.22
C LEU A 328 14.54 11.44 -31.74
N THR A 329 14.44 12.42 -30.83
CA THR A 329 14.16 13.83 -31.16
C THR A 329 15.32 14.44 -31.96
N ILE A 330 16.59 14.14 -31.63
CA ILE A 330 17.75 14.51 -32.43
C ILE A 330 17.69 13.78 -33.78
N GLY A 331 17.45 12.48 -33.76
CA GLY A 331 17.45 11.61 -34.92
C GLY A 331 16.46 12.01 -36.00
N VAL A 332 15.20 12.36 -35.61
CA VAL A 332 14.20 12.76 -36.61
C VAL A 332 14.57 14.04 -37.32
N GLY A 333 15.15 15.02 -36.62
CA GLY A 333 15.66 16.26 -37.24
C GLY A 333 16.84 16.00 -38.17
N TRP A 334 17.79 15.16 -37.73
CA TRP A 334 18.95 14.75 -38.58
C TRP A 334 18.50 13.97 -39.83
N LEU A 335 17.61 13.00 -39.71
CA LEU A 335 17.10 12.23 -40.85
C LEU A 335 16.31 13.08 -41.85
N TRP A 336 15.59 14.11 -41.38
CA TRP A 336 14.86 15.04 -42.25
C TRP A 336 15.80 15.86 -43.14
N GLN A 337 17.01 16.17 -42.66
CA GLN A 337 18.02 16.96 -43.39
C GLN A 337 18.84 16.12 -44.36
N LEU A 338 18.64 14.81 -44.44
CA LEU A 338 19.32 13.94 -45.43
C LEU A 338 18.83 14.26 -46.86
N PRO A 339 19.64 13.93 -47.88
CA PRO A 339 19.23 14.05 -49.27
C PRO A 339 17.87 13.39 -49.54
N ASP A 340 17.10 13.91 -50.50
CA ASP A 340 15.71 13.51 -50.77
C ASP A 340 15.48 12.01 -50.88
N ARG A 341 16.44 11.26 -51.45
CA ARG A 341 16.38 9.79 -51.55
C ARG A 341 16.33 9.08 -50.18
N LYS A 342 16.86 9.70 -49.10
CA LYS A 342 16.90 9.13 -47.74
C LYS A 342 16.01 9.84 -46.73
N ARG A 343 15.40 10.96 -47.10
CA ARG A 343 14.54 11.77 -46.24
C ARG A 343 13.30 10.99 -45.69
N TRP A 344 12.87 9.92 -46.39
CA TRP A 344 11.78 9.05 -45.94
C TRP A 344 12.07 8.35 -44.61
N LEU A 345 13.32 8.28 -44.16
CA LEU A 345 13.71 7.71 -42.88
C LEU A 345 13.14 8.51 -41.69
N ALA A 346 12.95 9.84 -41.85
CA ALA A 346 12.34 10.66 -40.80
C ALA A 346 10.85 10.31 -40.53
N PRO A 347 9.97 10.25 -41.54
CA PRO A 347 8.63 9.72 -41.38
C PRO A 347 8.60 8.28 -40.85
N ALA A 348 9.52 7.42 -41.28
CA ALA A 348 9.60 6.05 -40.75
C ALA A 348 9.95 6.01 -39.26
N LEU A 349 10.88 6.87 -38.81
CA LEU A 349 11.19 6.99 -37.38
C LEU A 349 10.00 7.53 -36.60
N LEU A 350 9.28 8.53 -37.12
CA LEU A 350 8.07 9.06 -36.50
C LEU A 350 6.97 7.97 -36.39
N ALA A 351 6.79 7.17 -37.46
CA ALA A 351 5.87 6.04 -37.43
C ALA A 351 6.28 4.99 -36.38
N LEU A 352 7.56 4.71 -36.25
CA LEU A 352 8.10 3.80 -35.23
C LEU A 352 7.82 4.32 -33.81
N CYS A 353 8.01 5.61 -33.57
CA CYS A 353 7.66 6.26 -32.32
C CYS A 353 6.14 6.14 -32.03
N SER A 354 5.32 6.37 -33.05
CA SER A 354 3.84 6.30 -32.94
C SER A 354 3.37 4.89 -32.63
N VAL A 355 3.92 3.87 -33.29
CA VAL A 355 3.63 2.45 -32.98
C VAL A 355 4.07 2.13 -31.55
N GLY A 356 5.23 2.61 -31.16
CA GLY A 356 5.73 2.52 -29.80
C GLY A 356 4.73 3.06 -28.79
N VAL A 357 4.13 4.20 -29.06
CA VAL A 357 3.18 4.88 -28.17
C VAL A 357 1.77 4.26 -28.22
N ALA A 358 1.30 3.81 -29.39
CA ALA A 358 -0.06 3.25 -29.55
C ALA A 358 -0.22 1.87 -28.87
N ARG A 359 0.87 1.13 -28.65
CA ARG A 359 0.84 -0.24 -28.09
C ARG A 359 0.81 -0.30 -26.56
N PHE A 360 1.07 0.80 -25.88
CA PHE A 360 1.48 0.78 -24.48
C PHE A 360 0.40 0.48 -23.48
N TYR A 361 -0.85 0.77 -23.81
CA TYR A 361 -1.86 0.84 -22.78
C TYR A 361 -2.34 -0.52 -22.26
N PRO A 362 -2.46 -1.59 -23.09
CA PRO A 362 -3.04 -2.85 -22.62
C PRO A 362 -2.12 -3.70 -21.74
N LEU A 363 -0.80 -3.61 -21.95
CA LEU A 363 0.15 -4.51 -21.30
C LEU A 363 0.49 -4.09 -19.87
N TRP A 364 0.51 -2.79 -19.59
CA TRP A 364 0.82 -2.25 -18.27
C TRP A 364 -0.29 -2.47 -17.25
N SER A 365 -1.54 -2.54 -17.66
CA SER A 365 -2.67 -2.76 -16.76
C SER A 365 -2.73 -4.19 -16.20
N GLU A 366 -2.04 -5.15 -16.83
CA GLU A 366 -2.07 -6.57 -16.43
C GLU A 366 -0.90 -6.97 -15.52
N THR A 367 0.22 -6.26 -15.56
CA THR A 367 1.48 -6.65 -14.92
C THR A 367 1.88 -5.82 -13.72
N TYR A 368 1.29 -4.65 -13.55
CA TYR A 368 1.54 -3.87 -12.35
C TYR A 368 0.86 -4.53 -11.16
N PRO A 369 1.60 -4.74 -10.06
CA PRO A 369 0.95 -4.96 -8.79
C PRO A 369 -0.04 -3.83 -8.60
N LYS A 370 -1.25 -4.19 -8.18
CA LYS A 370 -2.39 -3.32 -7.95
C LYS A 370 -1.96 -1.95 -7.41
N PRO A 371 -2.53 -0.82 -7.89
CA PRO A 371 -2.25 0.47 -7.29
C PRO A 371 -2.53 0.37 -5.80
N TYR A 372 -1.58 0.79 -5.03
CA TYR A 372 -1.54 0.62 -3.60
C TYR A 372 -2.52 1.56 -2.91
N GLY A 373 -3.28 1.04 -1.97
CA GLY A 373 -4.25 1.79 -1.20
C GLY A 373 -5.63 1.79 -1.84
N MET A 374 -6.35 2.86 -1.73
CA MET A 374 -7.80 2.94 -1.92
C MET A 374 -8.34 2.73 -3.35
N ILE A 375 -7.50 2.58 -4.36
CA ILE A 375 -7.94 2.36 -5.76
C ILE A 375 -8.00 0.86 -6.12
N GLU A 376 -7.68 -0.02 -5.21
CA GLU A 376 -7.26 -1.37 -5.49
C GLU A 376 -8.28 -2.29 -6.14
N GLN A 377 -9.56 -2.06 -5.98
CA GLN A 377 -10.51 -3.18 -6.09
C GLN A 377 -11.16 -3.39 -7.44
N GLN A 378 -10.92 -2.52 -8.39
CA GLN A 378 -11.48 -2.75 -9.73
C GLN A 378 -10.38 -2.61 -10.77
N ARG A 379 -9.80 -3.74 -11.15
CA ARG A 379 -8.98 -3.76 -12.36
C ARG A 379 -9.79 -3.19 -13.51
N PRO A 380 -9.25 -2.21 -14.26
CA PRO A 380 -9.86 -1.86 -15.53
C PRO A 380 -9.96 -3.14 -16.37
N ALA A 381 -11.12 -3.38 -16.97
CA ALA A 381 -11.27 -4.43 -17.97
C ALA A 381 -10.19 -4.24 -19.04
N ARG A 382 -9.71 -5.34 -19.62
CA ARG A 382 -8.72 -5.32 -20.70
C ARG A 382 -8.97 -4.20 -21.67
N VAL A 383 -7.99 -3.29 -21.80
CA VAL A 383 -8.10 -2.14 -22.68
C VAL A 383 -8.04 -2.63 -24.11
N VAL A 384 -9.08 -2.37 -24.85
CA VAL A 384 -9.07 -2.60 -26.31
C VAL A 384 -8.15 -1.57 -26.93
N VAL A 385 -7.15 -2.03 -27.69
CA VAL A 385 -6.17 -1.20 -28.39
C VAL A 385 -6.89 -0.19 -29.30
N GLY A 386 -6.74 1.09 -28.98
CA GLY A 386 -7.27 2.19 -29.79
C GLY A 386 -7.51 3.45 -28.95
N SER A 387 -7.50 4.61 -29.58
CA SER A 387 -7.73 5.90 -28.90
C SER A 387 -9.04 5.94 -28.12
N TYR A 388 -10.09 5.27 -28.62
CA TYR A 388 -11.40 5.19 -27.97
C TYR A 388 -11.34 4.37 -26.65
N GLY A 389 -10.63 3.24 -26.64
CA GLY A 389 -10.47 2.43 -25.43
C GLY A 389 -9.73 3.19 -24.33
N VAL A 390 -8.69 3.93 -24.71
CA VAL A 390 -7.91 4.77 -23.79
C VAL A 390 -8.79 5.83 -23.11
N TRP A 391 -9.65 6.53 -23.86
CA TRP A 391 -10.58 7.51 -23.31
C TRP A 391 -11.57 6.89 -22.30
N ARG A 392 -12.12 5.73 -22.63
CA ARG A 392 -13.03 5.01 -21.72
C ARG A 392 -12.38 4.62 -20.41
N ASP A 393 -11.09 4.29 -20.42
CA ASP A 393 -10.38 3.92 -19.22
C ASP A 393 -10.07 5.13 -18.30
N PHE A 394 -9.86 6.31 -18.86
CA PHE A 394 -9.75 7.53 -18.07
C PHE A 394 -11.06 7.89 -17.36
N ASP A 395 -12.21 7.74 -18.05
CA ASP A 395 -13.51 7.89 -17.41
C ASP A 395 -13.67 6.90 -16.25
N ARG A 396 -13.24 5.66 -16.44
CA ARG A 396 -13.30 4.62 -15.43
C ARG A 396 -12.36 4.92 -14.26
N GLU A 397 -11.12 5.38 -14.52
CA GLU A 397 -10.20 5.81 -13.45
C GLU A 397 -10.83 6.92 -12.60
N GLY A 398 -11.44 7.92 -13.21
CA GLY A 398 -12.17 8.98 -12.52
C GLY A 398 -13.31 8.46 -11.65
N GLN A 399 -14.09 7.48 -12.14
CA GLN A 399 -15.16 6.84 -11.38
C GLN A 399 -14.62 6.04 -10.19
N ILE A 400 -13.51 5.31 -10.37
CA ILE A 400 -12.84 4.56 -9.30
C ILE A 400 -12.32 5.53 -8.23
N LEU A 401 -11.66 6.60 -8.62
CA LEU A 401 -11.18 7.63 -7.69
C LEU A 401 -12.33 8.25 -6.89
N ALA A 402 -13.45 8.54 -7.54
CA ALA A 402 -14.64 9.08 -6.88
C ALA A 402 -15.24 8.10 -5.86
N ALA A 403 -15.37 6.83 -6.21
CA ALA A 403 -15.86 5.79 -5.32
C ALA A 403 -14.94 5.59 -4.11
N ASN A 404 -13.63 5.56 -4.35
CA ASN A 404 -12.64 5.40 -3.29
C ASN A 404 -12.54 6.62 -2.37
N ALA A 405 -12.88 7.82 -2.86
CA ALA A 405 -12.93 9.02 -2.03
C ALA A 405 -13.97 8.93 -0.90
N VAL A 406 -15.07 8.20 -1.13
CA VAL A 406 -16.08 7.95 -0.09
C VAL A 406 -15.49 7.08 1.03
N THR A 407 -14.91 5.93 0.65
CA THR A 407 -14.24 5.03 1.60
C THR A 407 -13.14 5.75 2.40
N ALA A 408 -12.32 6.54 1.73
CA ALA A 408 -11.25 7.29 2.35
C ALA A 408 -11.74 8.33 3.36
N ARG A 409 -12.83 9.03 3.03
CA ARG A 409 -13.45 9.99 3.93
C ARG A 409 -13.98 9.30 5.19
N ASP A 410 -14.66 8.16 5.01
CA ASP A 410 -15.22 7.39 6.13
C ASP A 410 -14.12 6.87 7.05
N LEU A 411 -13.01 6.34 6.46
CA LEU A 411 -11.84 5.89 7.22
C LEU A 411 -11.16 7.04 7.97
N THR A 412 -10.93 8.17 7.30
CA THR A 412 -10.33 9.35 7.90
C THR A 412 -11.17 9.83 9.10
N SER A 413 -12.48 9.90 8.93
CA SER A 413 -13.41 10.26 10.00
C SER A 413 -13.38 9.26 11.15
N LEU A 414 -13.33 7.97 10.85
CA LEU A 414 -13.24 6.91 11.85
C LEU A 414 -11.96 7.00 12.67
N ILE A 415 -10.81 7.21 12.01
CA ILE A 415 -9.52 7.35 12.69
C ILE A 415 -9.55 8.59 13.60
N GLN A 416 -10.07 9.73 13.11
CA GLN A 416 -10.19 10.96 13.91
C GLN A 416 -11.08 10.81 15.14
N GLN A 417 -12.13 10.00 15.08
CA GLN A 417 -13.02 9.69 16.21
C GLN A 417 -12.34 8.84 17.30
N HIS A 418 -11.37 8.00 16.94
CA HIS A 418 -10.70 7.10 17.87
C HIS A 418 -9.37 7.66 18.43
N GLY A 419 -8.93 8.84 18.00
CA GLY A 419 -7.76 9.51 18.55
C GLY A 419 -6.57 9.60 17.59
N ALA A 420 -5.45 10.11 18.11
CA ALA A 420 -4.28 10.47 17.30
C ALA A 420 -3.34 9.29 16.97
N LEU A 421 -3.61 8.07 17.47
CA LEU A 421 -2.74 6.90 17.28
C LEU A 421 -3.50 5.80 16.54
N VAL A 422 -2.94 5.31 15.44
CA VAL A 422 -3.50 4.21 14.65
C VAL A 422 -2.39 3.26 14.18
N PHE A 423 -2.59 1.96 14.31
CA PHE A 423 -1.71 0.99 13.67
C PHE A 423 -2.27 0.66 12.29
N THR A 424 -1.48 0.84 11.24
CA THR A 424 -1.95 0.60 9.87
C THR A 424 -0.78 0.19 8.97
N ASP A 425 -1.09 -0.67 8.01
CA ASP A 425 -0.17 -1.04 6.93
C ASP A 425 -0.20 -0.03 5.75
N VAL A 426 -1.11 0.97 5.80
CA VAL A 426 -1.22 2.04 4.79
C VAL A 426 -1.01 3.42 5.46
N PRO A 427 0.24 3.88 5.65
CA PRO A 427 0.55 5.10 6.40
C PRO A 427 -0.10 6.36 5.83
N GLY A 428 -0.48 6.37 4.56
CA GLY A 428 -1.16 7.49 3.92
C GLY A 428 -2.53 7.82 4.52
N ILE A 429 -3.27 6.82 5.00
CA ILE A 429 -4.56 7.03 5.67
C ILE A 429 -4.37 7.68 7.03
N ALA A 430 -3.38 7.22 7.80
CA ALA A 430 -3.04 7.85 9.08
C ALA A 430 -2.63 9.32 8.88
N ALA A 431 -1.75 9.57 7.90
CA ALA A 431 -1.32 10.93 7.57
C ALA A 431 -2.49 11.84 7.14
N GLN A 432 -3.44 11.32 6.37
CA GLN A 432 -4.62 12.06 5.93
C GLN A 432 -5.57 12.40 7.09
N ALA A 433 -5.63 11.54 8.11
CA ALA A 433 -6.39 11.76 9.34
C ALA A 433 -5.65 12.62 10.38
N ASP A 434 -4.44 13.10 10.07
CA ASP A 434 -3.50 13.74 11.01
C ASP A 434 -3.19 12.86 12.24
N ALA A 435 -3.22 11.54 12.06
CA ALA A 435 -2.90 10.55 13.08
C ALA A 435 -1.46 10.07 12.94
N VAL A 436 -0.93 9.53 14.03
CA VAL A 436 0.41 8.97 14.11
C VAL A 436 0.32 7.45 13.95
N ALA A 437 1.03 6.91 12.95
CA ALA A 437 1.31 5.48 12.87
C ALA A 437 2.66 5.21 13.55
N PRO A 438 2.72 4.33 14.58
CA PRO A 438 3.96 4.05 15.30
C PRO A 438 4.98 3.27 14.46
N MET A 439 4.57 2.86 13.27
CA MET A 439 5.36 2.05 12.36
C MET A 439 4.93 2.31 10.91
N GLN A 440 5.89 2.55 10.02
CA GLN A 440 5.72 2.44 8.57
C GLN A 440 6.10 1.02 8.19
N VAL A 441 5.11 0.18 7.90
CA VAL A 441 5.27 -1.29 7.89
C VAL A 441 6.41 -1.75 6.99
N PHE A 442 6.50 -1.23 5.77
CA PHE A 442 7.54 -1.61 4.81
C PHE A 442 8.94 -1.15 5.25
N GLU A 443 9.10 0.12 5.60
CA GLU A 443 10.40 0.72 5.91
C GLU A 443 10.94 0.22 7.27
N HIS A 444 10.08 0.16 8.29
CA HIS A 444 10.49 -0.31 9.61
C HIS A 444 10.79 -1.80 9.62
N ARG A 445 10.08 -2.61 8.79
CA ARG A 445 10.40 -4.03 8.64
C ARG A 445 11.82 -4.22 8.13
N GLN A 446 12.27 -3.42 7.18
CA GLN A 446 13.64 -3.50 6.66
C GLN A 446 14.69 -3.11 7.70
N LEU A 447 14.40 -2.09 8.51
CA LEU A 447 15.26 -1.71 9.63
C LEU A 447 15.30 -2.80 10.70
N LEU A 448 14.18 -3.46 10.98
CA LEU A 448 14.10 -4.58 11.91
C LEU A 448 14.94 -5.77 11.43
N ASP A 449 14.75 -6.19 10.18
CA ASP A 449 15.49 -7.31 9.56
C ASP A 449 17.00 -7.04 9.53
N SER A 450 17.41 -5.77 9.53
CA SER A 450 18.81 -5.32 9.59
C SER A 450 19.32 -5.09 11.03
N GLY A 451 18.49 -5.30 12.06
CA GLY A 451 18.85 -5.05 13.46
C GLY A 451 19.03 -3.56 13.83
N LEU A 452 18.48 -2.65 13.01
CA LEU A 452 18.64 -1.19 13.15
C LEU A 452 17.45 -0.51 13.85
N TRP A 453 16.39 -1.25 14.12
CA TRP A 453 15.20 -0.79 14.81
C TRP A 453 14.65 -1.87 15.73
N ASP A 454 14.11 -1.46 16.88
CA ASP A 454 13.48 -2.35 17.85
C ASP A 454 11.95 -2.15 17.81
N GLN A 455 11.22 -3.21 17.50
CA GLN A 455 9.75 -3.19 17.44
C GLN A 455 9.07 -3.29 18.81
N ARG A 456 9.79 -3.68 19.87
CA ARG A 456 9.21 -3.96 21.20
C ARG A 456 8.37 -2.81 21.76
N PRO A 457 8.75 -1.52 21.63
CA PRO A 457 7.87 -0.42 22.07
C PRO A 457 6.48 -0.44 21.40
N THR A 458 6.41 -0.74 20.11
CA THR A 458 5.13 -0.86 19.37
C THR A 458 4.35 -2.10 19.79
N LEU A 459 5.04 -3.24 19.97
CA LEU A 459 4.39 -4.48 20.45
C LEU A 459 3.81 -4.29 21.86
N ARG A 460 4.49 -3.55 22.74
CA ARG A 460 3.98 -3.20 24.08
C ARG A 460 2.70 -2.36 23.99
N GLN A 461 2.65 -1.39 23.09
CA GLN A 461 1.43 -0.59 22.86
C GLN A 461 0.26 -1.46 22.38
N LEU A 462 0.54 -2.42 21.48
CA LEU A 462 -0.46 -3.40 21.02
C LEU A 462 -0.92 -4.30 22.15
N ALA A 463 0.00 -4.92 22.92
CA ALA A 463 -0.33 -5.79 24.04
C ALA A 463 -1.20 -5.08 25.08
N ASN A 464 -0.86 -3.84 25.41
CA ASN A 464 -1.59 -3.02 26.37
C ASN A 464 -2.88 -2.39 25.82
N GLY A 465 -3.25 -2.65 24.56
CA GLY A 465 -4.44 -2.07 23.95
C GLY A 465 -4.41 -0.53 23.87
N GLN A 466 -3.21 0.06 23.91
CA GLN A 466 -3.02 1.53 23.86
C GLN A 466 -3.25 2.10 22.46
N ILE A 467 -3.21 1.27 21.44
CA ILE A 467 -3.57 1.64 20.07
C ILE A 467 -5.06 1.43 19.90
N PRO A 468 -5.88 2.50 19.85
CA PRO A 468 -7.33 2.38 19.88
C PRO A 468 -7.92 1.80 18.59
N LEU A 469 -7.18 1.86 17.48
CA LEU A 469 -7.64 1.42 16.18
C LEU A 469 -6.50 0.78 15.39
N VAL A 470 -6.78 -0.39 14.82
CA VAL A 470 -5.92 -1.06 13.84
C VAL A 470 -6.67 -1.09 12.51
N VAL A 471 -6.05 -0.61 11.43
CA VAL A 471 -6.63 -0.51 10.08
C VAL A 471 -5.69 -1.16 9.09
N LEU A 472 -6.08 -2.30 8.53
CA LEU A 472 -5.23 -3.11 7.66
C LEU A 472 -5.86 -3.27 6.28
N ASP A 473 -5.03 -3.27 5.22
CA ASP A 473 -5.45 -3.53 3.84
C ASP A 473 -4.66 -4.72 3.25
N TYR A 474 -3.53 -4.48 2.61
CA TYR A 474 -2.88 -5.49 1.76
C TYR A 474 -1.42 -5.80 2.12
N LEU A 475 -0.79 -4.99 2.95
CA LEU A 475 0.63 -5.17 3.31
C LEU A 475 0.84 -6.07 4.54
N GLY A 476 -0.16 -6.87 4.91
CA GLY A 476 -0.03 -7.82 6.02
C GLY A 476 1.21 -8.72 5.94
N ASN A 477 1.71 -9.03 4.73
CA ASN A 477 2.94 -9.80 4.53
C ASN A 477 4.22 -9.07 5.02
N TRP A 478 4.17 -7.76 5.20
CA TRP A 478 5.28 -6.96 5.75
C TRP A 478 5.19 -6.76 7.24
N MET A 479 4.07 -7.12 7.86
CA MET A 479 3.93 -7.14 9.31
C MET A 479 4.76 -8.27 9.92
N THR A 480 5.21 -8.07 11.14
CA THR A 480 5.91 -9.12 11.88
C THR A 480 4.92 -10.14 12.43
N PRO A 481 5.31 -11.43 12.54
CA PRO A 481 4.46 -12.43 13.18
C PRO A 481 3.98 -12.00 14.57
N GLU A 482 4.86 -11.39 15.34
CA GLU A 482 4.58 -10.88 16.70
C GLU A 482 3.46 -9.83 16.70
N SER A 483 3.52 -8.87 15.76
CA SER A 483 2.44 -7.86 15.60
C SER A 483 1.12 -8.52 15.24
N ILE A 484 1.14 -9.49 14.32
CA ILE A 484 -0.04 -10.23 13.89
C ILE A 484 -0.63 -11.03 15.06
N ASP A 485 0.19 -11.72 15.85
CA ASP A 485 -0.27 -12.54 16.96
C ASP A 485 -0.87 -11.68 18.09
N LEU A 486 -0.31 -10.50 18.37
CA LEU A 486 -0.91 -9.56 19.30
C LEU A 486 -2.24 -8.99 18.79
N ILE A 487 -2.33 -8.63 17.51
CA ILE A 487 -3.59 -8.15 16.93
C ILE A 487 -4.66 -9.26 17.03
N ARG A 488 -4.31 -10.51 16.70
CA ARG A 488 -5.22 -11.65 16.77
C ARG A 488 -5.70 -11.99 18.17
N THR A 489 -4.89 -11.71 19.19
CA THR A 489 -5.22 -12.07 20.58
C THR A 489 -5.84 -10.91 21.35
N ARG A 490 -5.41 -9.67 21.10
CA ARG A 490 -5.79 -8.49 21.89
C ARG A 490 -6.90 -7.64 21.25
N TYR A 491 -7.10 -7.80 19.92
CA TYR A 491 -8.03 -6.99 19.14
C TYR A 491 -9.11 -7.86 18.51
N ALA A 492 -10.31 -7.29 18.37
CA ALA A 492 -11.43 -7.90 17.64
C ALA A 492 -11.70 -7.07 16.38
N GLN A 493 -12.04 -7.75 15.29
CA GLN A 493 -12.50 -7.07 14.07
C GLN A 493 -13.85 -6.42 14.34
N SER A 494 -13.92 -5.10 14.27
CA SER A 494 -15.12 -4.31 14.51
C SER A 494 -15.87 -3.93 13.24
N GLY A 495 -15.30 -4.20 12.07
CA GLY A 495 -15.91 -3.96 10.78
C GLY A 495 -14.89 -3.87 9.64
N SER A 496 -15.37 -3.39 8.48
CA SER A 496 -14.49 -3.03 7.34
C SER A 496 -15.00 -1.78 6.63
N ARG A 497 -14.12 -1.14 5.88
CA ARG A 497 -14.45 0.00 5.00
C ARG A 497 -13.72 -0.18 3.67
N GLY A 498 -14.46 -0.50 2.62
CA GLY A 498 -13.84 -0.90 1.37
C GLY A 498 -12.99 -2.16 1.55
N SER A 499 -11.72 -2.12 1.21
CA SER A 499 -10.74 -3.20 1.43
C SER A 499 -10.15 -3.23 2.83
N PHE A 500 -10.37 -2.19 3.63
CA PHE A 500 -9.73 -2.04 4.92
C PHE A 500 -10.47 -2.80 6.01
N ASP A 501 -9.75 -3.64 6.72
CA ASP A 501 -10.20 -4.29 7.94
C ASP A 501 -9.90 -3.43 9.14
N ILE A 502 -10.89 -3.34 10.03
CA ILE A 502 -10.87 -2.48 11.20
C ILE A 502 -10.92 -3.34 12.44
N TYR A 503 -9.94 -3.16 13.34
CA TYR A 503 -9.85 -3.86 14.60
C TYR A 503 -9.79 -2.87 15.75
N GLN A 504 -10.41 -3.23 16.86
CA GLN A 504 -10.42 -2.47 18.11
C GLN A 504 -9.98 -3.37 19.27
N PRO A 505 -9.37 -2.83 20.34
CA PRO A 505 -9.04 -3.61 21.52
C PRO A 505 -10.29 -4.29 22.07
N ILE A 506 -10.16 -5.57 22.46
CA ILE A 506 -11.25 -6.29 23.09
C ILE A 506 -11.60 -5.59 24.41
N ALA A 507 -12.85 -5.17 24.51
CA ALA A 507 -13.35 -4.49 25.69
C ALA A 507 -13.47 -5.44 26.88
N VAL A 508 -12.97 -4.99 28.02
CA VAL A 508 -13.12 -5.65 29.33
C VAL A 508 -13.62 -4.63 30.34
N GLY A 509 -14.17 -5.10 31.45
CA GLY A 509 -14.63 -4.25 32.55
C GLY A 509 -13.47 -3.57 33.30
N ALA A 510 -13.82 -2.88 34.38
CA ALA A 510 -12.83 -2.26 35.26
C ALA A 510 -11.88 -3.33 35.87
N PRO A 511 -10.57 -3.08 35.88
CA PRO A 511 -9.63 -4.01 36.45
C PRO A 511 -9.82 -4.13 37.99
N GLN A 512 -9.75 -5.37 38.48
CA GLN A 512 -9.71 -5.67 39.90
C GLN A 512 -8.25 -5.87 40.32
N THR A 513 -7.81 -5.14 41.33
CA THR A 513 -6.48 -5.26 41.91
C THR A 513 -6.32 -6.60 42.63
N ILE A 514 -5.21 -7.28 42.39
CA ILE A 514 -4.90 -8.61 42.95
C ILE A 514 -3.58 -8.55 43.74
N ASP A 515 -2.51 -8.05 43.14
CA ASP A 515 -1.15 -7.93 43.71
C ASP A 515 -0.66 -9.22 44.36
N GLN A 516 -0.73 -10.35 43.66
CA GLN A 516 -0.28 -11.65 44.13
C GLN A 516 0.90 -12.19 43.28
N PRO A 517 1.84 -12.94 43.92
CA PRO A 517 2.94 -13.56 43.18
C PRO A 517 2.43 -14.59 42.18
N LEU A 518 2.90 -14.50 40.93
CA LEU A 518 2.61 -15.41 39.81
C LEU A 518 3.95 -16.01 39.32
N GLY A 519 4.44 -17.03 40.00
CA GLY A 519 5.81 -17.47 39.86
C GLY A 519 6.77 -16.36 40.30
N ASP A 520 7.75 -16.05 39.48
CA ASP A 520 8.70 -14.94 39.67
C ASP A 520 8.13 -13.56 39.28
N LEU A 521 6.94 -13.54 38.73
CA LEU A 521 6.21 -12.32 38.33
C LEU A 521 5.12 -11.97 39.37
N THR A 522 4.43 -10.88 39.14
CA THR A 522 3.31 -10.41 39.98
C THR A 522 2.09 -10.20 39.09
N LEU A 523 0.95 -10.83 39.45
CA LEU A 523 -0.35 -10.51 38.89
C LEU A 523 -0.90 -9.28 39.59
N ARG A 524 -0.82 -8.12 38.93
CA ARG A 524 -1.31 -6.83 39.47
C ARG A 524 -2.81 -6.73 39.49
N SER A 525 -3.44 -7.09 38.41
CA SER A 525 -4.88 -7.00 38.29
C SER A 525 -5.41 -7.95 37.23
N SER A 526 -6.72 -8.22 37.29
CA SER A 526 -7.45 -8.85 36.23
C SER A 526 -8.72 -8.08 35.86
N ALA A 527 -9.22 -8.26 34.65
CA ALA A 527 -10.50 -7.73 34.21
C ALA A 527 -11.25 -8.74 33.36
N LEU A 528 -12.54 -8.80 33.56
CA LEU A 528 -13.49 -9.58 32.78
C LEU A 528 -14.49 -8.64 32.10
N PRO A 529 -15.04 -8.97 30.91
CA PRO A 529 -16.16 -8.22 30.37
C PRO A 529 -17.37 -8.28 31.33
N PRO A 530 -18.20 -7.24 31.40
CA PRO A 530 -19.42 -7.31 32.21
C PRO A 530 -20.35 -8.41 31.70
N PRO A 531 -21.11 -9.09 32.56
CA PRO A 531 -22.12 -10.03 32.13
C PRO A 531 -23.17 -9.37 31.23
N ILE A 532 -23.63 -10.10 30.20
CA ILE A 532 -24.43 -9.52 29.09
C ILE A 532 -25.87 -9.17 29.51
N GLN A 533 -26.48 -9.92 30.41
CA GLN A 533 -27.90 -9.76 30.74
C GLN A 533 -28.25 -9.69 32.23
N ARG A 534 -27.37 -10.12 33.14
CA ARG A 534 -27.57 -10.18 34.60
C ARG A 534 -26.22 -9.94 35.30
N ALA A 535 -26.26 -9.92 36.62
CA ALA A 535 -25.05 -9.90 37.43
C ALA A 535 -24.26 -11.25 37.38
N ALA A 536 -24.58 -12.16 36.46
CA ALA A 536 -24.01 -13.48 36.33
C ALA A 536 -23.70 -13.82 34.87
N TYR A 537 -22.70 -14.67 34.65
CA TYR A 537 -22.35 -15.22 33.33
C TYR A 537 -23.19 -16.47 33.03
N GLU A 538 -23.39 -16.72 31.74
CA GLU A 538 -24.16 -17.87 31.31
C GLU A 538 -23.25 -19.05 30.97
N PRO A 539 -23.68 -20.32 31.21
CA PRO A 539 -22.99 -21.49 30.68
C PRO A 539 -22.78 -21.39 29.17
N GLY A 540 -21.64 -21.83 28.67
CA GLY A 540 -21.31 -21.74 27.27
C GLY A 540 -20.73 -20.37 26.86
N THR A 541 -20.57 -19.40 27.74
CA THR A 541 -19.91 -18.12 27.44
C THR A 541 -18.41 -18.31 27.29
N ILE A 542 -17.78 -17.64 26.30
CA ILE A 542 -16.35 -17.48 26.24
C ILE A 542 -15.96 -16.15 26.89
N LEU A 543 -15.14 -16.23 27.93
CA LEU A 543 -14.68 -15.07 28.68
C LEU A 543 -13.28 -14.68 28.25
N PRO A 544 -13.07 -13.46 27.70
CA PRO A 544 -11.75 -12.86 27.62
C PRO A 544 -11.33 -12.44 29.04
N VAL A 545 -10.25 -13.02 29.53
CA VAL A 545 -9.62 -12.72 30.82
C VAL A 545 -8.39 -11.87 30.55
N LEU A 546 -8.43 -10.61 30.94
CA LEU A 546 -7.29 -9.71 30.83
C LEU A 546 -6.51 -9.73 32.14
N LEU A 547 -5.24 -10.08 32.07
CA LEU A 547 -4.31 -10.08 33.20
C LEU A 547 -3.29 -8.95 33.00
N THR A 548 -3.07 -8.13 34.03
CA THR A 548 -1.96 -7.16 34.06
C THR A 548 -0.83 -7.74 34.88
N ILE A 549 0.31 -7.92 34.26
CA ILE A 549 1.47 -8.59 34.81
C ILE A 549 2.62 -7.59 34.99
N HIS A 550 3.27 -7.65 36.15
CA HIS A 550 4.43 -6.84 36.55
C HIS A 550 5.60 -7.75 36.92
N GLY A 551 6.79 -7.25 36.77
CA GLY A 551 7.97 -7.95 37.27
C GLY A 551 9.21 -7.72 36.43
N GLN A 552 10.22 -8.54 36.66
CA GLN A 552 11.40 -8.67 35.83
C GLN A 552 11.62 -10.17 35.62
N GLY A 553 11.73 -10.58 34.38
CA GLY A 553 11.95 -11.97 34.02
C GLY A 553 13.02 -12.08 32.94
N ASP A 554 13.21 -13.26 32.46
CA ASP A 554 14.14 -13.59 31.40
C ASP A 554 13.48 -13.65 30.02
N GLN A 555 14.19 -14.08 29.02
CA GLN A 555 13.70 -14.26 27.65
C GLN A 555 13.10 -15.65 27.41
N THR A 556 12.97 -16.48 28.46
CA THR A 556 12.39 -17.82 28.31
C THR A 556 10.91 -17.72 27.95
N PRO A 557 10.42 -18.48 26.98
CA PRO A 557 9.00 -18.57 26.69
C PRO A 557 8.24 -19.18 27.87
N HIS A 558 7.23 -18.47 28.38
CA HIS A 558 6.35 -18.92 29.44
C HIS A 558 4.94 -19.21 28.93
N GLN A 559 4.19 -20.04 29.67
CA GLN A 559 2.79 -20.34 29.42
C GLN A 559 1.94 -19.83 30.57
N ILE A 560 0.80 -19.21 30.24
CA ILE A 560 -0.25 -18.92 31.24
C ILE A 560 -1.33 -19.99 31.12
N HIS A 561 -1.65 -20.60 32.25
CA HIS A 561 -2.71 -21.57 32.39
C HIS A 561 -3.86 -20.94 33.18
N LEU A 562 -5.03 -20.82 32.56
CA LEU A 562 -6.27 -20.43 33.25
C LEU A 562 -7.09 -21.67 33.57
N ALA A 563 -7.74 -21.69 34.74
CA ALA A 563 -8.68 -22.74 35.10
C ALA A 563 -9.91 -22.14 35.81
N LEU A 564 -11.11 -22.64 35.43
CA LEU A 564 -12.38 -22.36 36.12
C LEU A 564 -12.63 -23.44 37.15
N ARG A 565 -12.75 -23.06 38.41
CA ARG A 565 -12.94 -23.98 39.54
C ARG A 565 -14.15 -23.61 40.41
N ASP A 566 -14.79 -24.59 41.04
CA ASP A 566 -15.77 -24.35 42.08
C ASP A 566 -15.14 -24.15 43.45
N SER A 567 -15.98 -23.95 44.48
CA SER A 567 -15.56 -23.81 45.87
C SER A 567 -14.87 -25.04 46.44
N ASN A 568 -15.04 -26.20 45.87
CA ASN A 568 -14.42 -27.48 46.26
C ASN A 568 -13.09 -27.73 45.55
N GLY A 569 -12.68 -26.81 44.66
CA GLY A 569 -11.46 -26.95 43.85
C GLY A 569 -11.60 -27.81 42.59
N GLN A 570 -12.79 -28.28 42.27
CA GLN A 570 -13.03 -29.06 41.05
C GLN A 570 -12.88 -28.14 39.83
N THR A 571 -12.11 -28.59 38.85
CA THR A 571 -11.86 -27.84 37.60
C THR A 571 -12.92 -28.22 36.56
N TYR A 572 -13.54 -27.20 35.96
CA TYR A 572 -14.58 -27.32 34.90
C TYR A 572 -14.07 -26.93 33.54
N ALA A 573 -13.12 -26.00 33.46
CA ALA A 573 -12.50 -25.59 32.21
C ALA A 573 -11.03 -25.23 32.40
N ARG A 574 -10.26 -25.35 31.33
CA ARG A 574 -8.84 -24.93 31.27
C ARG A 574 -8.56 -24.26 29.94
N SER A 575 -7.62 -23.33 29.96
CA SER A 575 -7.05 -22.71 28.76
C SER A 575 -5.56 -22.49 29.00
N SER A 576 -4.75 -22.70 27.98
CA SER A 576 -3.29 -22.48 28.04
C SER A 576 -2.85 -21.67 26.82
N GLN A 577 -2.05 -20.64 27.05
CA GLN A 577 -1.57 -19.75 25.98
C GLN A 577 -0.17 -19.24 26.33
N ALA A 578 0.66 -19.04 25.31
CA ALA A 578 1.96 -18.39 25.48
C ALA A 578 1.79 -17.00 26.08
N LEU A 579 2.63 -16.66 27.05
CA LEU A 579 2.64 -15.34 27.69
C LEU A 579 2.76 -14.25 26.61
N PHE A 580 1.89 -13.23 26.63
CA PHE A 580 1.79 -12.15 25.63
C PHE A 580 1.71 -12.64 24.19
N ALA A 581 0.99 -13.76 23.96
CA ALA A 581 0.87 -14.43 22.66
C ALA A 581 2.20 -14.92 22.07
N GLY A 582 3.28 -15.01 22.85
CA GLY A 582 4.63 -15.32 22.38
C GLY A 582 5.34 -14.16 21.66
N ALA A 583 4.69 -13.00 21.56
CA ALA A 583 5.22 -11.82 20.87
C ALA A 583 6.20 -11.01 21.74
N LEU A 584 6.03 -11.09 23.05
CA LEU A 584 6.87 -10.46 24.08
C LEU A 584 7.21 -11.52 25.15
N THR A 585 8.26 -11.26 25.91
CA THR A 585 8.75 -12.15 26.98
C THR A 585 8.63 -11.51 28.35
N ALA A 586 8.92 -12.25 29.40
CA ALA A 586 8.98 -11.70 30.76
C ALA A 586 10.05 -10.61 30.91
N ALA A 587 11.13 -10.66 30.10
CA ALA A 587 12.15 -9.60 30.08
C ALA A 587 11.60 -8.23 29.65
N ASP A 588 10.57 -8.21 28.81
CA ASP A 588 9.95 -6.97 28.35
C ASP A 588 9.18 -6.23 29.46
N LEU A 589 8.88 -6.89 30.58
CA LEU A 589 8.27 -6.29 31.77
C LEU A 589 9.18 -5.27 32.45
N ALA A 590 10.50 -5.31 32.22
CA ALA A 590 11.44 -4.34 32.77
C ALA A 590 11.11 -2.89 32.37
N ALA A 591 10.41 -2.68 31.25
CA ALA A 591 9.96 -1.37 30.79
C ALA A 591 8.58 -0.97 31.36
N GLY A 592 7.97 -1.76 32.24
CA GLY A 592 6.67 -1.53 32.88
C GLY A 592 5.67 -2.69 32.67
N ASP A 593 4.47 -2.52 33.18
CA ASP A 593 3.42 -3.54 33.13
C ASP A 593 3.02 -3.90 31.71
N LEU A 594 2.67 -5.17 31.52
CA LEU A 594 2.10 -5.69 30.26
C LEU A 594 0.77 -6.40 30.50
N GLN A 595 -0.10 -6.28 29.53
CA GLN A 595 -1.39 -6.96 29.53
C GLN A 595 -1.34 -8.24 28.71
N HIS A 596 -1.86 -9.32 29.28
CA HIS A 596 -2.07 -10.62 28.64
C HIS A 596 -3.56 -10.91 28.58
N LEU A 597 -4.10 -11.09 27.38
CA LEU A 597 -5.51 -11.47 27.17
C LEU A 597 -5.58 -12.94 26.78
N GLN A 598 -6.39 -13.70 27.50
CA GLN A 598 -6.62 -15.12 27.21
C GLN A 598 -8.09 -15.49 27.34
N ALA A 599 -8.60 -16.26 26.41
CA ALA A 599 -9.97 -16.73 26.44
C ALA A 599 -10.13 -17.97 27.32
N LEU A 600 -11.22 -18.01 28.11
CA LEU A 600 -11.64 -19.16 28.90
C LEU A 600 -13.11 -19.51 28.60
N ALA A 601 -13.39 -20.70 28.12
CA ALA A 601 -14.72 -21.14 27.79
C ALA A 601 -15.43 -21.70 29.05
N ILE A 602 -16.59 -21.18 29.39
CA ILE A 602 -17.48 -21.73 30.41
C ILE A 602 -18.20 -22.96 29.82
N PRO A 603 -18.09 -24.18 30.39
CA PRO A 603 -18.78 -25.33 29.85
C PRO A 603 -20.30 -25.16 29.87
N VAL A 604 -20.98 -25.68 28.83
CA VAL A 604 -22.48 -25.64 28.75
C VAL A 604 -23.13 -26.48 29.87
N SER A 605 -22.46 -27.51 30.33
CA SER A 605 -22.95 -28.42 31.37
C SER A 605 -22.77 -27.91 32.80
N ILE A 606 -22.10 -26.77 33.02
CA ILE A 606 -21.83 -26.26 34.36
C ILE A 606 -23.13 -25.83 35.04
N GLY A 607 -23.21 -26.11 36.34
CA GLY A 607 -24.38 -25.71 37.15
C GLY A 607 -24.31 -24.25 37.59
N ASP A 608 -25.45 -23.77 38.19
CA ASP A 608 -25.49 -22.46 38.80
C ASP A 608 -24.60 -22.43 40.05
N GLY A 609 -23.88 -21.32 40.27
CA GLY A 609 -23.03 -21.18 41.42
C GLY A 609 -21.98 -20.08 41.34
N SER A 610 -21.17 -20.03 42.38
CA SER A 610 -19.97 -19.14 42.42
C SER A 610 -18.71 -19.95 42.02
N PHE A 611 -17.92 -19.38 41.13
CA PHE A 611 -16.72 -20.00 40.59
C PHE A 611 -15.54 -19.05 40.67
N VAL A 612 -14.33 -19.61 40.61
CA VAL A 612 -13.07 -18.89 40.64
C VAL A 612 -12.28 -19.17 39.38
N ILE A 613 -11.78 -18.12 38.74
CA ILE A 613 -10.77 -18.25 37.69
C ILE A 613 -9.41 -18.17 38.39
N THR A 614 -8.58 -19.17 38.21
CA THR A 614 -7.18 -19.18 38.66
C THR A 614 -6.25 -18.99 37.48
N ALA A 615 -5.17 -18.24 37.68
CA ALA A 615 -4.05 -18.09 36.73
C ALA A 615 -2.79 -18.76 37.30
N GLN A 616 -2.02 -19.42 36.45
CA GLN A 616 -0.80 -20.12 36.80
C GLN A 616 0.23 -19.85 35.70
N LEU A 617 1.46 -19.52 36.07
CA LEU A 617 2.60 -19.39 35.16
C LEU A 617 3.36 -20.73 35.15
N ASP A 618 3.43 -21.39 34.02
CA ASP A 618 4.04 -22.73 33.86
C ASP A 618 3.57 -23.69 35.00
N ASP A 619 4.47 -24.32 35.70
CA ASP A 619 4.19 -25.24 36.83
C ASP A 619 4.18 -24.57 38.20
N THR A 620 4.16 -23.21 38.27
CA THR A 620 4.16 -22.49 39.54
C THR A 620 2.80 -22.60 40.27
N PRO A 621 2.70 -22.24 41.58
CA PRO A 621 1.38 -22.23 42.22
C PRO A 621 0.35 -21.31 41.55
N ALA A 622 -0.87 -21.78 41.40
CA ALA A 622 -1.97 -21.01 40.83
C ALA A 622 -2.46 -19.93 41.80
N VAL A 623 -2.77 -18.75 41.29
CA VAL A 623 -3.34 -17.61 42.04
C VAL A 623 -4.76 -17.33 41.54
N THR A 624 -5.59 -16.79 42.43
CA THR A 624 -6.96 -16.37 42.07
C THR A 624 -6.92 -15.12 41.22
N ALA A 625 -7.39 -15.23 39.98
CA ALA A 625 -7.48 -14.10 39.06
C ALA A 625 -8.83 -13.40 39.14
N ALA A 626 -9.93 -14.13 39.28
CA ALA A 626 -11.28 -13.54 39.40
C ALA A 626 -12.25 -14.48 40.09
N THR A 627 -13.30 -13.90 40.66
CA THR A 627 -14.49 -14.63 41.14
C THR A 627 -15.69 -14.21 40.30
N LEU A 628 -16.51 -15.17 39.89
CA LEU A 628 -17.68 -14.93 39.06
C LEU A 628 -18.86 -15.80 39.45
N THR A 629 -20.06 -15.33 39.19
CA THR A 629 -21.30 -16.10 39.36
C THR A 629 -21.74 -16.59 37.97
N ILE A 630 -22.10 -17.90 37.92
CA ILE A 630 -22.66 -18.50 36.72
C ILE A 630 -24.12 -18.86 37.01
N GLN A 631 -25.02 -18.48 36.11
CA GLN A 631 -26.45 -18.83 36.18
C GLN A 631 -26.94 -19.16 34.77
N LYS A 632 -27.82 -20.19 34.71
CA LYS A 632 -28.49 -20.51 33.45
C LYS A 632 -29.46 -19.38 33.07
N GLY A 633 -29.19 -18.77 31.91
CA GLY A 633 -30.02 -17.76 31.31
C GLY A 633 -31.25 -18.33 30.61
N GLN A 634 -32.08 -17.43 30.05
CA GLN A 634 -33.12 -17.81 29.11
C GLN A 634 -32.47 -18.12 27.75
N GLY A 635 -32.48 -19.40 27.38
CA GLY A 635 -31.91 -19.89 26.11
C GLY A 635 -32.05 -21.40 26.01
N ARG A 636 -31.55 -21.93 24.90
CA ARG A 636 -31.65 -23.37 24.57
C ARG A 636 -30.34 -23.93 24.16
N VAL A 637 -30.09 -25.16 24.47
CA VAL A 637 -28.99 -25.95 23.87
C VAL A 637 -29.48 -26.48 22.53
N LEU A 638 -28.76 -26.21 21.46
CA LEU A 638 -29.14 -26.52 20.09
C LEU A 638 -28.00 -27.20 19.33
N GLY A 639 -28.40 -28.00 18.35
CA GLY A 639 -27.50 -28.72 17.44
C GLY A 639 -26.78 -29.90 18.10
N ASP A 640 -26.12 -30.74 17.29
CA ASP A 640 -25.41 -31.96 17.75
C ASP A 640 -24.17 -31.60 18.60
N ALA A 641 -23.61 -30.42 18.40
CA ALA A 641 -22.51 -29.90 19.20
C ALA A 641 -22.95 -29.31 20.57
N GLY A 642 -24.28 -29.34 20.88
CA GLY A 642 -24.81 -28.91 22.17
C GLY A 642 -24.51 -27.44 22.53
N GLN A 643 -24.55 -26.53 21.57
CA GLN A 643 -24.21 -25.12 21.82
C GLN A 643 -25.43 -24.37 22.44
N PHE A 644 -25.14 -23.60 23.47
CA PHE A 644 -26.16 -22.72 24.08
C PHE A 644 -26.39 -21.49 23.22
N ALA A 645 -27.66 -21.21 22.89
CA ALA A 645 -28.10 -20.01 22.21
C ALA A 645 -29.05 -19.21 23.11
N PRO A 646 -28.81 -17.92 23.39
CA PRO A 646 -29.73 -17.06 24.11
C PRO A 646 -31.09 -17.01 23.43
N GLU A 647 -32.18 -16.97 24.21
CA GLU A 647 -33.56 -16.98 23.66
C GLU A 647 -33.79 -15.83 22.68
N ALA A 648 -33.17 -14.66 22.89
CA ALA A 648 -33.24 -13.53 21.99
C ALA A 648 -32.66 -13.85 20.60
N PHE A 649 -31.55 -14.60 20.52
CA PHE A 649 -30.96 -15.03 19.25
C PHE A 649 -31.80 -16.13 18.61
N VAL A 650 -32.35 -17.06 19.41
CA VAL A 650 -33.27 -18.09 18.93
C VAL A 650 -34.52 -17.47 18.30
N GLN A 651 -35.07 -16.44 18.92
CA GLN A 651 -36.23 -15.71 18.37
C GLN A 651 -35.85 -14.97 17.08
N PHE A 652 -34.68 -14.34 17.05
CA PHE A 652 -34.18 -13.71 15.81
C PHE A 652 -34.08 -14.73 14.69
N VAL A 653 -33.46 -15.90 14.91
CA VAL A 653 -33.37 -16.98 13.94
C VAL A 653 -34.75 -17.39 13.43
N LYS A 654 -35.71 -17.63 14.33
CA LYS A 654 -37.06 -18.03 13.94
C LYS A 654 -37.77 -16.99 13.08
N SER A 655 -37.58 -15.69 13.39
CA SER A 655 -38.21 -14.59 12.66
C SER A 655 -37.51 -14.29 11.33
N ASN A 656 -36.30 -14.80 11.09
CA ASN A 656 -35.47 -14.49 9.92
C ASN A 656 -35.09 -15.74 9.13
N GLY A 657 -36.04 -16.61 8.81
CA GLY A 657 -35.86 -17.78 7.94
C GLY A 657 -35.60 -19.10 8.68
N GLY A 658 -35.62 -19.10 10.02
CA GLY A 658 -35.53 -20.31 10.83
C GLY A 658 -34.22 -21.09 10.73
N TYR A 659 -34.21 -22.28 11.28
CA TYR A 659 -33.03 -23.14 11.25
C TYR A 659 -32.65 -23.62 9.84
N ALA A 660 -33.58 -23.59 8.89
CA ALA A 660 -33.28 -23.95 7.50
C ALA A 660 -32.30 -22.96 6.87
N ARG A 661 -32.43 -21.67 7.21
CA ARG A 661 -31.53 -20.60 6.77
C ARG A 661 -30.23 -20.56 7.58
N TRP A 662 -30.34 -20.59 8.92
CA TRP A 662 -29.22 -20.29 9.81
C TRP A 662 -28.39 -21.55 10.15
N GLY A 663 -28.96 -22.75 10.03
CA GLY A 663 -28.36 -23.97 10.57
C GLY A 663 -28.36 -23.99 12.10
N TRP A 664 -27.36 -24.65 12.67
CA TRP A 664 -27.18 -24.78 14.12
C TRP A 664 -26.05 -23.86 14.61
N PRO A 665 -26.10 -23.39 15.87
CA PRO A 665 -25.04 -22.60 16.45
C PRO A 665 -23.73 -23.44 16.52
N LEU A 666 -22.63 -22.83 16.09
CA LEU A 666 -21.30 -23.44 16.07
C LEU A 666 -20.48 -23.07 17.32
N MET A 667 -20.88 -22.02 18.00
CA MET A 667 -20.22 -21.50 19.19
C MET A 667 -21.26 -20.88 20.14
N PRO A 668 -20.93 -20.73 21.44
CA PRO A 668 -21.79 -19.94 22.35
C PRO A 668 -21.76 -18.46 21.96
N ALA A 669 -22.76 -17.71 22.43
CA ALA A 669 -22.73 -16.27 22.35
C ALA A 669 -21.59 -15.73 23.20
N MET A 670 -20.77 -14.80 22.61
CA MET A 670 -19.58 -14.27 23.25
C MET A 670 -19.47 -12.75 23.05
N PRO A 671 -18.82 -12.04 23.99
CA PRO A 671 -18.43 -10.65 23.76
C PRO A 671 -17.46 -10.55 22.58
N PHE A 672 -17.71 -9.60 21.69
CA PHE A 672 -16.88 -9.34 20.53
C PHE A 672 -16.83 -7.83 20.26
N ALA A 673 -15.68 -7.21 20.49
CA ALA A 673 -15.55 -5.75 20.57
C ALA A 673 -16.54 -5.19 21.63
N ASP A 674 -17.43 -4.28 21.24
CA ASP A 674 -18.47 -3.70 22.07
C ASP A 674 -19.84 -4.40 21.92
N MET A 675 -19.89 -5.53 21.21
CA MET A 675 -21.10 -6.28 20.89
C MET A 675 -21.05 -7.71 21.42
N THR A 676 -22.16 -8.42 21.35
CA THR A 676 -22.23 -9.87 21.55
C THR A 676 -22.40 -10.56 20.21
N LEU A 677 -21.57 -11.56 19.93
CA LEU A 677 -21.58 -12.33 18.68
C LEU A 677 -21.89 -13.80 18.94
N GLN A 678 -22.68 -14.42 18.08
CA GLN A 678 -22.83 -15.87 17.99
C GLN A 678 -22.83 -16.30 16.53
N CYS A 679 -21.93 -17.19 16.16
CA CYS A 679 -21.90 -17.76 14.81
C CYS A 679 -22.66 -19.07 14.75
N TRP A 680 -23.47 -19.20 13.71
CA TRP A 680 -24.26 -20.35 13.28
C TRP A 680 -23.64 -20.91 11.99
N GLN A 681 -24.06 -22.04 11.52
CA GLN A 681 -23.45 -22.69 10.34
C GLN A 681 -23.38 -21.76 9.13
N ASN A 682 -24.46 -21.05 8.85
CA ASN A 682 -24.56 -20.25 7.62
C ASN A 682 -24.44 -18.74 7.84
N GLY A 683 -24.33 -18.28 9.09
CA GLY A 683 -24.23 -16.85 9.39
C GLY A 683 -23.85 -16.57 10.84
N CYS A 684 -23.59 -15.32 11.19
CA CYS A 684 -23.41 -14.90 12.58
C CYS A 684 -24.44 -13.83 12.95
N ILE A 685 -24.85 -13.86 14.19
CA ILE A 685 -25.82 -12.92 14.79
C ILE A 685 -25.06 -12.05 15.77
N GLN A 686 -25.27 -10.75 15.71
CA GLN A 686 -24.70 -9.79 16.65
C GLN A 686 -25.79 -9.04 17.41
N ARG A 687 -25.52 -8.75 18.67
CA ARG A 687 -26.29 -7.81 19.49
C ARG A 687 -25.43 -6.58 19.75
N LEU A 688 -25.91 -5.44 19.30
CA LEU A 688 -25.24 -4.16 19.47
C LEU A 688 -25.39 -3.63 20.91
N PRO A 689 -24.57 -2.62 21.30
CA PRO A 689 -24.66 -2.00 22.64
C PRO A 689 -26.06 -1.41 22.98
N ASP A 690 -26.78 -0.95 21.97
CA ASP A 690 -28.17 -0.43 22.11
C ASP A 690 -29.21 -1.55 22.27
N GLY A 691 -28.78 -2.83 22.25
CA GLY A 691 -29.64 -4.00 22.36
C GLY A 691 -30.21 -4.51 21.04
N THR A 692 -29.98 -3.83 19.94
CA THR A 692 -30.40 -4.24 18.59
C THR A 692 -29.77 -5.56 18.20
N ILE A 693 -30.58 -6.53 17.72
CA ILE A 693 -30.11 -7.82 17.21
C ILE A 693 -30.22 -7.83 15.69
N GLN A 694 -29.16 -8.17 15.04
CA GLN A 694 -29.08 -8.23 13.57
C GLN A 694 -28.07 -9.28 13.10
N SER A 695 -28.09 -9.61 11.81
CA SER A 695 -27.01 -10.41 11.21
C SER A 695 -25.69 -9.64 11.19
N ALA A 696 -24.61 -10.32 11.50
CA ALA A 696 -23.27 -9.75 11.42
C ALA A 696 -22.84 -9.52 9.95
N PRO A 697 -21.95 -8.56 9.67
CA PRO A 697 -21.53 -8.24 8.30
C PRO A 697 -20.49 -9.25 7.76
N LEU A 698 -20.86 -10.52 7.66
CA LEU A 698 -19.97 -11.63 7.33
C LEU A 698 -19.36 -11.49 5.93
N GLY A 699 -20.12 -10.98 4.96
CA GLY A 699 -19.61 -10.78 3.62
C GLY A 699 -18.41 -9.83 3.61
N GLU A 700 -18.47 -8.78 4.45
CA GLU A 700 -17.34 -7.85 4.63
C GLU A 700 -16.15 -8.55 5.32
N TRP A 701 -16.39 -9.33 6.38
CA TRP A 701 -15.35 -10.01 7.14
C TRP A 701 -14.67 -11.12 6.33
N LEU A 702 -15.45 -11.93 5.59
CA LEU A 702 -14.93 -13.00 4.76
C LEU A 702 -14.17 -12.47 3.54
N ARG A 703 -14.65 -11.40 2.94
CA ARG A 703 -13.98 -10.75 1.82
C ARG A 703 -12.56 -10.31 2.19
N ALA A 704 -12.44 -9.63 3.30
CA ALA A 704 -11.18 -9.14 3.81
C ALA A 704 -10.15 -10.26 4.00
N ALA A 705 -10.57 -11.42 4.52
CA ALA A 705 -9.70 -12.58 4.68
C ALA A 705 -9.32 -13.24 3.34
N THR A 706 -10.15 -13.13 2.31
CA THR A 706 -9.89 -13.67 0.98
C THR A 706 -9.10 -12.73 0.08
N ALA A 707 -8.94 -11.45 0.43
CA ALA A 707 -8.05 -10.52 -0.28
C ALA A 707 -6.58 -10.96 -0.29
N LEU A 708 -6.21 -11.92 0.55
CA LEU A 708 -4.91 -12.63 0.52
C LEU A 708 -4.83 -13.71 -0.59
N LEU A 709 -5.92 -14.01 -1.28
CA LEU A 709 -5.96 -14.95 -2.39
C LEU A 709 -5.97 -14.20 -3.74
N PRO A 710 -5.34 -14.75 -4.80
CA PRO A 710 -5.32 -14.08 -6.10
C PRO A 710 -6.75 -13.84 -6.61
N ALA A 711 -7.03 -12.59 -7.01
CA ALA A 711 -8.32 -12.16 -7.51
C ALA A 711 -8.77 -13.03 -8.70
N ALA A 712 -9.95 -13.62 -8.61
CA ALA A 712 -10.60 -14.27 -9.73
C ALA A 712 -11.44 -13.25 -10.52
N SER A 713 -11.52 -13.48 -11.83
CA SER A 713 -12.07 -12.59 -12.84
C SER A 713 -13.57 -12.34 -12.71
N ASP A 714 -13.93 -11.16 -13.16
CA ASP A 714 -15.23 -10.55 -13.46
C ASP A 714 -16.46 -11.46 -13.56
N MET A 715 -17.40 -11.23 -12.65
CA MET A 715 -18.78 -11.64 -12.76
C MET A 715 -19.65 -10.45 -13.16
N ASP A 716 -20.56 -10.60 -14.10
CA ASP A 716 -21.45 -9.54 -14.53
C ASP A 716 -22.50 -9.20 -13.47
N SER A 717 -22.96 -7.96 -13.41
CA SER A 717 -24.08 -7.54 -12.55
C SER A 717 -25.36 -8.37 -12.82
N TYR A 718 -25.48 -8.92 -14.02
CA TYR A 718 -26.54 -9.84 -14.43
C TYR A 718 -26.49 -11.17 -13.65
N GLU A 719 -25.30 -11.78 -13.49
CA GLU A 719 -25.14 -13.06 -12.75
C GLU A 719 -25.51 -12.88 -11.28
N PHE A 720 -25.17 -11.74 -10.67
CA PHE A 720 -25.55 -11.42 -9.30
C PHE A 720 -27.07 -11.29 -9.14
N THR A 721 -27.72 -10.54 -10.01
CA THR A 721 -29.17 -10.35 -9.97
C THR A 721 -29.92 -11.66 -10.23
N HIS A 722 -29.39 -12.49 -11.15
CA HIS A 722 -29.96 -13.79 -11.46
C HIS A 722 -29.82 -14.77 -10.29
N ALA A 723 -28.65 -14.82 -9.65
CA ALA A 723 -28.37 -15.64 -8.49
C ALA A 723 -29.33 -15.33 -7.31
N ILE A 724 -29.64 -14.07 -7.08
CA ILE A 724 -30.61 -13.67 -6.04
C ILE A 724 -32.06 -14.01 -6.44
N ALA A 725 -32.40 -13.90 -7.72
CA ALA A 725 -33.75 -14.14 -8.21
C ALA A 725 -34.20 -15.61 -8.19
N ILE A 726 -33.26 -16.57 -8.29
CA ILE A 726 -33.55 -17.99 -8.32
C ILE A 726 -33.69 -18.66 -6.93
N ASP A 727 -33.39 -17.94 -5.86
CA ASP A 727 -33.47 -18.51 -4.50
C ASP A 727 -34.50 -17.76 -3.63
N ASP A 728 -35.64 -18.39 -3.39
CA ASP A 728 -36.75 -17.82 -2.60
C ASP A 728 -36.35 -17.41 -1.17
N ARG A 729 -35.22 -17.93 -0.63
CA ARG A 729 -34.67 -17.54 0.67
C ARG A 729 -34.23 -16.08 0.71
N PHE A 730 -34.01 -15.47 -0.45
CA PHE A 730 -33.63 -14.06 -0.60
C PHE A 730 -34.80 -13.17 -1.06
N ALA A 731 -35.98 -13.74 -1.26
CA ALA A 731 -37.16 -12.99 -1.69
C ALA A 731 -37.55 -11.92 -0.65
N GLY A 732 -37.54 -10.66 -1.06
CA GLY A 732 -37.92 -9.52 -0.23
C GLY A 732 -36.83 -8.90 0.64
N GLY A 733 -35.56 -9.33 0.52
CA GLY A 733 -34.42 -8.71 1.24
C GLY A 733 -33.68 -7.69 0.38
N GLU A 734 -33.24 -6.58 0.97
CA GLU A 734 -32.24 -5.71 0.37
C GLU A 734 -30.84 -6.30 0.61
N TYR A 735 -30.24 -6.81 -0.46
CA TYR A 735 -28.89 -7.35 -0.41
C TYR A 735 -27.91 -6.37 -1.07
N THR A 736 -26.88 -6.02 -0.34
CA THR A 736 -25.80 -5.17 -0.85
C THR A 736 -24.60 -6.04 -1.17
N LEU A 737 -24.16 -6.02 -2.43
CA LEU A 737 -22.96 -6.69 -2.87
C LEU A 737 -21.73 -6.11 -2.16
N ALA A 738 -20.96 -6.94 -1.48
CA ALA A 738 -19.68 -6.56 -0.90
C ALA A 738 -18.54 -6.84 -1.90
N ASP A 739 -18.51 -8.06 -2.48
CA ASP A 739 -17.52 -8.46 -3.48
C ASP A 739 -17.92 -9.76 -4.20
N ARG A 740 -17.11 -10.19 -5.14
CA ARG A 740 -17.29 -11.44 -5.89
C ARG A 740 -15.95 -12.03 -6.29
N ALA A 741 -15.81 -13.34 -6.21
CA ALA A 741 -14.64 -14.06 -6.72
C ALA A 741 -15.04 -15.43 -7.27
N ARG A 742 -14.22 -15.93 -8.20
CA ARG A 742 -14.40 -17.24 -8.81
C ARG A 742 -13.26 -18.14 -8.39
N GLN A 743 -13.58 -19.29 -7.81
CA GLN A 743 -12.62 -20.29 -7.38
C GLN A 743 -13.15 -21.69 -7.72
N ASP A 744 -12.31 -22.55 -8.32
CA ASP A 744 -12.61 -23.97 -8.64
C ASP A 744 -13.92 -24.20 -9.39
N GLY A 745 -14.28 -23.32 -10.31
CA GLY A 745 -15.51 -23.41 -11.10
C GLY A 745 -16.77 -22.96 -10.37
N ALA A 746 -16.69 -22.57 -9.10
CA ALA A 746 -17.75 -21.92 -8.35
C ALA A 746 -17.48 -20.43 -8.24
N THR A 747 -18.53 -19.62 -8.24
CA THR A 747 -18.46 -18.18 -8.00
C THR A 747 -18.97 -17.89 -6.61
N THR A 748 -18.13 -17.28 -5.77
CA THR A 748 -18.52 -16.79 -4.46
C THR A 748 -18.92 -15.32 -4.57
N ILE A 749 -20.13 -15.03 -4.13
CA ILE A 749 -20.64 -13.67 -4.01
C ILE A 749 -20.69 -13.35 -2.52
N TRP A 750 -20.01 -12.27 -2.12
CA TRP A 750 -20.08 -11.78 -0.74
C TRP A 750 -21.14 -10.69 -0.67
N LEU A 751 -22.23 -11.01 -0.01
CA LEU A 751 -23.17 -10.01 0.43
C LEU A 751 -22.62 -9.34 1.69
N ARG A 752 -23.05 -8.11 1.98
CA ARG A 752 -22.56 -7.38 3.15
C ARG A 752 -22.75 -8.13 4.46
N ARG A 753 -23.84 -8.89 4.58
CA ARG A 753 -24.19 -9.66 5.80
C ARG A 753 -24.11 -11.18 5.65
N ASP A 754 -24.03 -11.68 4.43
CA ASP A 754 -23.99 -13.12 4.16
C ASP A 754 -23.00 -13.43 3.05
N ALA A 755 -22.54 -14.67 2.98
CA ALA A 755 -21.78 -15.20 1.87
C ALA A 755 -22.65 -16.16 1.05
N LEU A 756 -22.63 -16.01 -0.27
CA LEU A 756 -23.39 -16.80 -1.21
C LEU A 756 -22.44 -17.51 -2.18
N LEU A 757 -22.60 -18.82 -2.35
CA LEU A 757 -21.85 -19.60 -3.35
C LEU A 757 -22.77 -19.89 -4.54
N LEU A 758 -22.37 -19.45 -5.72
CA LEU A 758 -23.03 -19.78 -6.99
C LEU A 758 -22.19 -20.81 -7.73
N PHE A 759 -22.77 -21.96 -8.04
CA PHE A 759 -22.13 -23.01 -8.84
C PHE A 759 -22.53 -22.86 -10.30
N ALA A 760 -21.58 -22.52 -11.18
CA ALA A 760 -21.84 -22.17 -12.58
C ALA A 760 -22.37 -23.32 -13.44
N LYS A 761 -22.27 -24.59 -13.00
CA LYS A 761 -22.70 -25.75 -13.80
C LYS A 761 -24.19 -26.06 -13.74
N ASP A 762 -24.86 -25.69 -12.66
CA ASP A 762 -26.23 -26.15 -12.38
C ASP A 762 -27.20 -25.01 -12.05
N ASP A 763 -26.81 -23.75 -12.20
CA ASP A 763 -27.57 -22.55 -11.76
C ASP A 763 -28.07 -22.67 -10.31
N THR A 764 -27.43 -23.51 -9.50
CA THR A 764 -27.80 -23.68 -8.11
C THR A 764 -27.06 -22.68 -7.23
N VAL A 765 -27.84 -21.89 -6.49
CA VAL A 765 -27.35 -20.97 -5.47
C VAL A 765 -27.42 -21.66 -4.12
N THR A 766 -26.30 -21.80 -3.44
CA THR A 766 -26.26 -22.34 -2.10
C THR A 766 -25.74 -21.28 -1.12
N LEU A 767 -26.35 -21.23 0.07
CA LEU A 767 -25.81 -20.47 1.19
C LEU A 767 -24.46 -21.09 1.56
N GLY A 768 -23.42 -20.26 1.54
CA GLY A 768 -22.12 -20.69 2.04
C GLY A 768 -22.16 -20.91 3.56
N ASP A 769 -21.23 -21.71 4.05
CA ASP A 769 -20.98 -21.96 5.47
C ASP A 769 -20.32 -20.74 6.16
N GLY A 770 -20.90 -19.54 5.99
CA GLY A 770 -20.31 -18.26 6.37
C GLY A 770 -19.92 -18.19 7.83
N GLY A 771 -20.76 -18.71 8.74
CA GLY A 771 -20.43 -18.72 10.16
C GLY A 771 -19.22 -19.61 10.49
N ALA A 772 -19.11 -20.78 9.87
CA ALA A 772 -17.97 -21.67 10.05
C ALA A 772 -16.68 -21.08 9.44
N ARG A 773 -16.79 -20.36 8.33
CA ARG A 773 -15.65 -19.67 7.69
C ARG A 773 -15.16 -18.51 8.54
N VAL A 774 -16.04 -17.69 9.10
CA VAL A 774 -15.65 -16.59 9.98
C VAL A 774 -14.85 -17.09 11.18
N LEU A 775 -15.24 -18.20 11.79
CA LEU A 775 -14.51 -18.76 12.92
C LEU A 775 -13.09 -19.25 12.58
N ARG A 776 -12.78 -19.44 11.30
CA ARG A 776 -11.44 -19.81 10.80
C ARG A 776 -10.59 -18.63 10.40
N LEU A 777 -11.13 -17.40 10.39
CA LEU A 777 -10.40 -16.22 9.98
C LEU A 777 -9.26 -15.88 10.95
N PRO A 778 -8.08 -15.49 10.44
CA PRO A 778 -7.10 -14.83 11.28
C PRO A 778 -7.67 -13.50 11.79
N GLY A 779 -7.48 -13.19 13.05
CA GLY A 779 -8.00 -11.94 13.64
C GLY A 779 -9.30 -12.09 14.41
N ILE A 780 -10.02 -13.23 14.34
CA ILE A 780 -10.99 -13.57 15.36
C ILE A 780 -10.20 -14.06 16.57
N PRO A 781 -10.23 -13.33 17.70
CA PRO A 781 -9.31 -13.57 18.83
C PRO A 781 -9.51 -14.91 19.49
N TYR A 782 -10.62 -15.56 19.22
CA TYR A 782 -10.97 -16.83 19.82
C TYR A 782 -10.92 -17.93 18.76
N ARG A 783 -9.71 -18.41 18.42
CA ARG A 783 -9.59 -19.69 17.75
C ARG A 783 -10.11 -20.76 18.67
N TRP A 784 -11.24 -21.33 18.31
CA TRP A 784 -11.72 -22.53 18.94
C TRP A 784 -10.75 -23.67 18.62
N PRO A 785 -10.06 -24.31 19.61
CA PRO A 785 -9.05 -25.31 19.30
C PRO A 785 -9.61 -26.57 18.63
N ASP A 786 -10.90 -26.87 18.80
CA ASP A 786 -11.50 -28.13 18.43
C ASP A 786 -12.91 -28.01 17.83
N LEU A 787 -13.08 -27.14 16.81
CA LEU A 787 -14.27 -27.28 15.97
C LEU A 787 -14.22 -28.67 15.29
N PRO A 788 -15.21 -29.55 15.46
CA PRO A 788 -15.27 -30.80 14.71
C PRO A 788 -15.20 -30.51 13.21
N LYS A 789 -14.36 -31.34 12.53
CA LYS A 789 -14.13 -31.23 11.09
C LYS A 789 -15.38 -31.40 10.28
#